data_e4a28681563cbc85dd3839601f024ade
#
_entry.id   e4a28681563cbc85dd3839601f024ade
#
_cell.length_a   1.000
_cell.length_b   1.000
_cell.length_c   1.000
_cell.angle_alpha   90.00
_cell.angle_beta   90.00
_cell.angle_gamma   90.00
#
_symmetry.space_group_name_H-M   'P 1'
#
loop_
_entity.id
_entity.type
_entity.pdbx_description
1 polymer ?
#
loop_
_entity_poly.entity_id
_entity_poly.type
_entity_poly.pdbx_seq_one_letter_code
_entity_poly.pdbx_strand_id
1 'polypeptide(L)'
;MSDIRLPIRQLVEFLLRSGSIDSRFAGFDRALEGARIHRRLQKAAGEGYAAEVPLCADYTVDGIRFTLEGRADGIFTNETGVVTIDEIKTTAVPEEEICEDMNPCHWAQGMVYGAIYSAQESLSAVDVRLTYYQIDTDRILRFVRHFSRQELEQFLHKLLHRYLPWAQRQLAWQETRNGSLTAMRFPFEAYRPGQRALAGEVWRACTAAPSKKGTRLFCQAPTGIGKTMSALFPALKAMGSGCGEKLFYLTARNTTQAAAEDAIARLRAVQPDLALRSVTLTAKEKACLHPDAEGHPVCLPEVCPYANGYYDRLKNALAALLDGSGQFSRAALADTARQFTVCPFELGLDLSEWCDVVIGDYNYLFDPVVHLKRFFDTSGDWLFLIDEAHNLPDRARAMYSARFCKSSLTDAKRTLGKGKSALKTALTKADKAMREARQACVRLAPRRHAEDAPGEPAQTSLLPEPDAPAFALPEPLYAQDGTVFLQELPAALLTPLRAVQAPLQAWLEDNPEADAHPQMLELYFAVQDLVRAAERYDSHFVTQLTARGSELELQLLCLDPAPFVDASLSTGRSATLFSATLTPPAYYRSVLGCADARAVALESPFPAGNLGLFCLPGISTRYRDRERSVQSVSDALARLAQSRVGNYLAFFPSYAYLRQVQEDFAARYPGISTLVQESGLDDAARAAFLARLEPDPAHTLLGFAVMGGIFGEGVDLAGDRLIGCAIVGVGLPQVNPRQEMLRRYYDAQNGAGFDYAYRYPGMNKVLQAAGRVIRTPEDKGVVLLLDDRFAKPDYQRLFPLHWKHLQYLPGPAALETALAAFWSSKPE
;
A
#
# COMPACT_ATOMS: atom_id res chain seq x y z
N MET A 1 -34.16 19.54 -7.14
CA MET A 1 -33.76 18.81 -8.37
C MET A 1 -32.55 17.96 -7.96
N SER A 2 -32.59 16.68 -8.17
CA SER A 2 -31.48 15.80 -7.81
C SER A 2 -30.39 15.91 -8.85
N ASP A 3 -29.14 16.10 -8.42
CA ASP A 3 -28.00 16.37 -9.31
C ASP A 3 -27.06 15.16 -9.32
N ILE A 4 -26.63 14.73 -10.50
CA ILE A 4 -25.63 13.71 -10.71
C ILE A 4 -24.48 14.28 -11.55
N ARG A 5 -23.28 14.33 -10.98
CA ARG A 5 -22.06 14.56 -11.73
C ARG A 5 -21.55 13.25 -12.32
N LEU A 6 -21.31 13.24 -13.61
CA LEU A 6 -20.96 12.03 -14.32
C LEU A 6 -19.88 12.32 -15.36
N PRO A 7 -18.65 11.80 -15.20
CA PRO A 7 -17.63 11.85 -16.23
C PRO A 7 -18.13 11.19 -17.53
N ILE A 8 -17.94 11.86 -18.66
CA ILE A 8 -18.38 11.38 -19.97
C ILE A 8 -17.84 9.98 -20.26
N ARG A 9 -16.58 9.74 -19.94
CA ARG A 9 -15.94 8.44 -20.10
C ARG A 9 -16.66 7.35 -19.28
N GLN A 10 -16.99 7.65 -18.03
CA GLN A 10 -17.69 6.69 -17.15
C GLN A 10 -19.08 6.34 -17.70
N LEU A 11 -19.86 7.34 -18.14
CA LEU A 11 -21.17 7.11 -18.76
C LEU A 11 -21.05 6.17 -19.96
N VAL A 12 -20.11 6.47 -20.86
CA VAL A 12 -19.93 5.73 -22.11
C VAL A 12 -19.46 4.31 -21.84
N GLU A 13 -18.40 4.15 -21.05
CA GLU A 13 -17.84 2.82 -20.73
C GLU A 13 -18.86 1.96 -19.96
N PHE A 14 -19.55 2.52 -18.98
CA PHE A 14 -20.58 1.76 -18.24
C PHE A 14 -21.70 1.24 -19.15
N LEU A 15 -22.14 2.03 -20.11
CA LEU A 15 -23.27 1.64 -20.97
C LEU A 15 -22.88 0.79 -22.17
N LEU A 16 -21.73 1.05 -22.79
CA LEU A 16 -21.39 0.53 -24.12
C LEU A 16 -20.22 -0.44 -24.13
N ARG A 17 -19.43 -0.52 -23.06
CA ARG A 17 -18.36 -1.49 -22.97
C ARG A 17 -18.91 -2.91 -23.01
N SER A 18 -18.32 -3.74 -23.86
CA SER A 18 -18.72 -5.14 -24.12
C SER A 18 -17.47 -6.01 -24.28
N GLY A 19 -17.66 -7.33 -24.33
CA GLY A 19 -16.60 -8.29 -24.56
C GLY A 19 -15.85 -8.69 -23.29
N SER A 20 -14.57 -9.00 -23.43
CA SER A 20 -13.78 -9.77 -22.47
C SER A 20 -12.74 -8.90 -21.74
N ILE A 21 -12.28 -9.38 -20.58
CA ILE A 21 -11.03 -8.94 -19.97
C ILE A 21 -9.90 -9.63 -20.72
N ASP A 22 -8.91 -8.86 -21.16
CA ASP A 22 -7.71 -9.37 -21.81
C ASP A 22 -6.46 -8.81 -21.15
N SER A 23 -5.67 -9.67 -20.53
CA SER A 23 -4.46 -9.26 -19.81
C SER A 23 -3.21 -9.17 -20.69
N ARG A 24 -3.25 -9.63 -21.95
CA ARG A 24 -2.10 -9.52 -22.87
C ARG A 24 -1.57 -8.11 -22.98
N PHE A 25 -2.47 -7.17 -22.81
CA PHE A 25 -2.20 -5.75 -22.95
C PHE A 25 -2.26 -4.96 -21.64
N ALA A 26 -2.59 -5.60 -20.51
CA ALA A 26 -2.80 -4.91 -19.23
C ALA A 26 -1.50 -4.52 -18.51
N GLY A 27 -0.37 -5.18 -18.82
CA GLY A 27 0.93 -4.93 -18.20
C GLY A 27 1.72 -3.74 -18.75
N PHE A 28 1.27 -3.19 -19.85
CA PHE A 28 1.96 -2.09 -20.53
C PHE A 28 1.52 -0.75 -19.94
N ASP A 29 2.46 0.10 -19.57
CA ASP A 29 2.15 1.43 -19.01
C ASP A 29 1.68 2.40 -20.11
N ARG A 30 0.53 2.06 -20.69
CA ARG A 30 -0.09 2.80 -21.77
C ARG A 30 -0.53 4.19 -21.36
N ALA A 31 -0.79 4.41 -20.07
CA ALA A 31 -1.29 5.70 -19.61
C ALA A 31 -0.21 6.79 -19.71
N LEU A 32 1.04 6.51 -19.31
CA LEU A 32 2.15 7.47 -19.42
C LEU A 32 2.64 7.61 -20.85
N GLU A 33 2.74 6.50 -21.58
CA GLU A 33 3.13 6.54 -22.99
C GLU A 33 2.02 7.17 -23.83
N GLY A 34 0.77 6.83 -23.60
CA GLY A 34 -0.39 7.47 -24.19
C GLY A 34 -0.38 8.98 -23.97
N ALA A 35 -0.16 9.45 -22.75
CA ALA A 35 -0.08 10.88 -22.46
C ALA A 35 1.10 11.59 -23.17
N ARG A 36 2.21 10.91 -23.41
CA ARG A 36 3.33 11.43 -24.22
C ARG A 36 2.96 11.50 -25.70
N ILE A 37 2.31 10.45 -26.21
CA ILE A 37 1.86 10.36 -27.60
C ILE A 37 0.79 11.41 -27.85
N HIS A 38 -0.22 11.55 -26.99
CA HIS A 38 -1.23 12.60 -27.09
C HIS A 38 -0.58 13.97 -27.19
N ARG A 39 0.32 14.35 -26.28
CA ARG A 39 1.03 15.63 -26.32
C ARG A 39 1.87 15.81 -27.59
N ARG A 40 2.49 14.73 -28.10
CA ARG A 40 3.25 14.77 -29.35
C ARG A 40 2.33 15.00 -30.55
N LEU A 41 1.21 14.30 -30.61
CA LEU A 41 0.22 14.47 -31.71
C LEU A 41 -0.45 15.82 -31.67
N GLN A 42 -0.86 16.27 -30.49
CA GLN A 42 -1.44 17.61 -30.26
C GLN A 42 -0.47 18.72 -30.68
N LYS A 43 0.81 18.61 -30.31
CA LYS A 43 1.85 19.58 -30.71
C LYS A 43 2.14 19.54 -32.21
N ALA A 44 2.07 18.37 -32.84
CA ALA A 44 2.29 18.20 -34.26
C ALA A 44 1.11 18.66 -35.12
N ALA A 45 -0.08 18.84 -34.54
CA ALA A 45 -1.28 19.27 -35.24
C ALA A 45 -1.26 20.74 -35.67
N GLY A 46 -0.34 21.55 -35.14
CA GLY A 46 -0.07 22.93 -35.58
C GLY A 46 -1.00 23.98 -34.96
N GLU A 47 -0.92 25.20 -35.56
CA GLU A 47 -1.75 26.33 -35.16
C GLU A 47 -3.23 26.08 -35.53
N GLY A 48 -4.14 26.41 -34.59
CA GLY A 48 -5.59 26.17 -34.76
C GLY A 48 -6.10 24.88 -34.15
N TYR A 49 -5.22 24.01 -33.60
CA TYR A 49 -5.62 22.83 -32.84
C TYR A 49 -5.66 23.16 -31.35
N ALA A 50 -6.88 23.24 -30.77
CA ALA A 50 -7.08 23.42 -29.33
C ALA A 50 -6.98 22.05 -28.63
N ALA A 51 -5.90 21.83 -27.87
CA ALA A 51 -5.66 20.60 -27.16
C ALA A 51 -6.32 20.59 -25.77
N GLU A 52 -6.75 19.43 -25.30
CA GLU A 52 -7.25 19.21 -23.93
C GLU A 52 -8.40 20.17 -23.55
N VAL A 53 -9.41 20.29 -24.42
CA VAL A 53 -10.51 21.24 -24.24
C VAL A 53 -11.49 20.73 -23.17
N PRO A 54 -11.64 21.44 -22.04
CA PRO A 54 -12.59 21.04 -21.02
C PRO A 54 -14.02 21.31 -21.50
N LEU A 55 -14.90 20.33 -21.37
CA LEU A 55 -16.32 20.42 -21.73
C LEU A 55 -17.15 20.03 -20.51
N CYS A 56 -18.16 20.87 -20.23
CA CYS A 56 -19.11 20.63 -19.14
C CYS A 56 -20.48 21.13 -19.57
N ALA A 57 -21.51 20.31 -19.38
CA ALA A 57 -22.89 20.73 -19.70
C ALA A 57 -23.91 20.02 -18.82
N ASP A 58 -25.04 20.71 -18.56
CA ASP A 58 -26.15 20.18 -17.78
C ASP A 58 -27.27 19.71 -18.68
N TYR A 59 -27.78 18.52 -18.43
CA TYR A 59 -28.95 17.94 -19.10
C TYR A 59 -29.95 17.47 -18.07
N THR A 60 -31.24 17.71 -18.33
CA THR A 60 -32.30 17.24 -17.45
C THR A 60 -33.11 16.14 -18.13
N VAL A 61 -33.17 14.99 -17.48
CA VAL A 61 -33.98 13.83 -17.95
C VAL A 61 -34.83 13.35 -16.77
N ASP A 62 -36.13 13.31 -16.95
CA ASP A 62 -37.11 12.89 -15.93
C ASP A 62 -36.91 13.53 -14.52
N GLY A 63 -36.61 14.84 -14.52
CA GLY A 63 -36.43 15.61 -13.29
C GLY A 63 -35.04 15.44 -12.60
N ILE A 64 -34.16 14.63 -13.16
CA ILE A 64 -32.76 14.49 -12.71
C ILE A 64 -31.87 15.36 -13.58
N ARG A 65 -31.05 16.19 -12.96
CA ARG A 65 -30.04 16.98 -13.64
C ARG A 65 -28.71 16.17 -13.69
N PHE A 66 -28.23 15.92 -14.89
CA PHE A 66 -26.94 15.32 -15.18
C PHE A 66 -25.94 16.40 -15.55
N THR A 67 -24.93 16.62 -14.74
CA THR A 67 -23.76 17.44 -15.11
C THR A 67 -22.73 16.51 -15.73
N LEU A 68 -22.62 16.55 -17.05
CA LEU A 68 -21.62 15.80 -17.80
C LEU A 68 -20.36 16.62 -17.90
N GLU A 69 -19.22 16.00 -17.55
CA GLU A 69 -17.92 16.67 -17.60
C GLU A 69 -16.87 15.77 -18.24
N GLY A 70 -15.99 16.39 -19.02
CA GLY A 70 -14.90 15.67 -19.66
C GLY A 70 -13.94 16.63 -20.34
N ARG A 71 -12.99 16.06 -21.07
CA ARG A 71 -11.98 16.81 -21.78
C ARG A 71 -11.77 16.15 -23.14
N ALA A 72 -12.06 16.88 -24.21
CA ALA A 72 -11.78 16.44 -25.57
C ALA A 72 -10.28 16.54 -25.85
N ASP A 73 -9.68 15.50 -26.44
CA ASP A 73 -8.25 15.47 -26.74
C ASP A 73 -7.84 16.60 -27.68
N GLY A 74 -8.72 16.96 -28.62
CA GLY A 74 -8.50 18.11 -29.49
C GLY A 74 -9.76 18.61 -30.19
N ILE A 75 -9.78 19.90 -30.48
CA ILE A 75 -10.81 20.55 -31.28
C ILE A 75 -10.13 21.51 -32.28
N PHE A 76 -10.50 21.40 -33.54
CA PHE A 76 -9.95 22.28 -34.61
C PHE A 76 -10.96 22.45 -35.72
N THR A 77 -10.76 23.43 -36.57
CA THR A 77 -11.53 23.62 -37.83
C THR A 77 -10.76 22.98 -38.98
N ASN A 78 -11.39 22.05 -39.70
CA ASN A 78 -10.76 21.38 -40.84
C ASN A 78 -10.69 22.30 -42.09
N GLU A 79 -10.05 21.82 -43.15
CA GLU A 79 -9.86 22.58 -44.41
C GLU A 79 -11.17 22.98 -45.11
N THR A 80 -12.27 22.29 -44.83
CA THR A 80 -13.60 22.59 -45.36
C THR A 80 -14.39 23.57 -44.49
N GLY A 81 -13.79 24.08 -43.41
CA GLY A 81 -14.42 25.00 -42.47
C GLY A 81 -15.34 24.33 -41.44
N VAL A 82 -15.35 23.00 -41.33
CA VAL A 82 -16.13 22.26 -40.36
C VAL A 82 -15.31 22.02 -39.07
N VAL A 83 -15.92 22.29 -37.92
CA VAL A 83 -15.30 22.01 -36.62
C VAL A 83 -15.20 20.51 -36.43
N THR A 84 -14.03 20.03 -36.06
CA THR A 84 -13.73 18.63 -35.84
C THR A 84 -13.35 18.40 -34.38
N ILE A 85 -14.01 17.45 -33.73
CA ILE A 85 -13.67 16.91 -32.40
C ILE A 85 -12.75 15.71 -32.60
N ASP A 86 -11.55 15.75 -32.06
CA ASP A 86 -10.54 14.69 -32.19
C ASP A 86 -10.44 13.90 -30.91
N GLU A 87 -10.65 12.61 -30.99
CA GLU A 87 -10.47 11.64 -29.90
C GLU A 87 -9.26 10.76 -30.23
N ILE A 88 -8.19 10.91 -29.46
CA ILE A 88 -6.92 10.22 -29.68
C ILE A 88 -6.86 8.95 -28.83
N LYS A 89 -6.53 7.84 -29.46
CA LYS A 89 -6.35 6.55 -28.77
C LYS A 89 -5.03 5.92 -29.18
N THR A 90 -4.28 5.48 -28.18
CA THR A 90 -3.10 4.64 -28.39
C THR A 90 -3.51 3.17 -28.33
N THR A 91 -2.97 2.37 -29.25
CA THR A 91 -3.27 0.94 -29.33
C THR A 91 -2.02 0.17 -29.74
N ALA A 92 -1.91 -1.07 -29.27
CA ALA A 92 -0.95 -2.06 -29.75
C ALA A 92 -1.62 -3.14 -30.64
N VAL A 93 -2.90 -2.97 -30.93
CA VAL A 93 -3.58 -3.85 -31.90
C VAL A 93 -2.85 -3.77 -33.26
N PRO A 94 -2.58 -4.90 -33.94
CA PRO A 94 -1.96 -4.89 -35.25
C PRO A 94 -2.68 -3.93 -36.23
N GLU A 95 -1.91 -3.29 -37.10
CA GLU A 95 -2.43 -2.23 -38.00
C GLU A 95 -3.60 -2.75 -38.86
N GLU A 96 -3.54 -4.02 -39.27
CA GLU A 96 -4.55 -4.69 -40.11
C GLU A 96 -5.89 -4.88 -39.38
N GLU A 97 -5.86 -4.90 -38.05
CA GLU A 97 -7.04 -5.08 -37.20
C GLU A 97 -7.64 -3.76 -36.74
N ILE A 98 -6.92 -2.63 -36.93
CA ILE A 98 -7.44 -1.32 -36.56
C ILE A 98 -8.48 -0.89 -37.58
N CYS A 99 -9.73 -0.93 -37.18
CA CYS A 99 -10.85 -0.53 -38.01
C CYS A 99 -11.71 0.54 -37.32
N GLU A 100 -12.57 1.14 -38.11
CA GLU A 100 -13.46 2.20 -37.66
C GLU A 100 -14.33 1.82 -36.47
N ASP A 101 -14.84 0.59 -36.47
CA ASP A 101 -15.77 0.09 -35.46
C ASP A 101 -15.10 -0.79 -34.37
N MET A 102 -13.76 -0.69 -34.22
CA MET A 102 -12.99 -1.52 -33.28
C MET A 102 -13.49 -1.37 -31.82
N ASN A 103 -13.88 -0.17 -31.43
CA ASN A 103 -14.43 0.07 -30.09
C ASN A 103 -15.52 1.15 -30.11
N PRO A 104 -16.80 0.75 -29.90
CA PRO A 104 -17.91 1.69 -29.92
C PRO A 104 -17.83 2.78 -28.86
N CYS A 105 -17.11 2.56 -27.76
CA CYS A 105 -16.93 3.57 -26.73
C CYS A 105 -16.13 4.78 -27.23
N HIS A 106 -15.19 4.60 -28.16
CA HIS A 106 -14.38 5.69 -28.68
C HIS A 106 -15.21 6.67 -29.49
N TRP A 107 -16.06 6.15 -30.41
CA TRP A 107 -17.04 6.98 -31.15
C TRP A 107 -18.00 7.68 -30.20
N ALA A 108 -18.54 6.95 -29.25
CA ALA A 108 -19.51 7.49 -28.30
C ALA A 108 -18.92 8.62 -27.47
N GLN A 109 -17.64 8.54 -27.08
CA GLN A 109 -16.92 9.61 -26.38
C GLN A 109 -16.85 10.89 -27.23
N GLY A 110 -16.34 10.77 -28.47
CA GLY A 110 -16.27 11.88 -29.41
C GLY A 110 -17.63 12.47 -29.75
N MET A 111 -18.68 11.62 -29.93
CA MET A 111 -20.04 12.07 -30.18
C MET A 111 -20.63 12.85 -29.00
N VAL A 112 -20.40 12.46 -27.77
CA VAL A 112 -20.86 13.19 -26.58
C VAL A 112 -20.12 14.53 -26.47
N TYR A 113 -18.81 14.59 -26.74
CA TYR A 113 -18.06 15.84 -26.80
C TYR A 113 -18.60 16.75 -27.93
N GLY A 114 -18.88 16.15 -29.10
CA GLY A 114 -19.49 16.85 -30.22
C GLY A 114 -20.87 17.45 -29.90
N ALA A 115 -21.72 16.70 -29.19
CA ALA A 115 -23.03 17.18 -28.73
C ALA A 115 -22.89 18.40 -27.81
N ILE A 116 -22.00 18.36 -26.85
CA ILE A 116 -21.78 19.46 -25.90
C ILE A 116 -21.22 20.68 -26.63
N TYR A 117 -20.14 20.49 -27.40
CA TYR A 117 -19.46 21.59 -28.09
C TYR A 117 -20.34 22.26 -29.14
N SER A 118 -21.05 21.47 -29.96
CA SER A 118 -21.95 22.03 -30.97
C SER A 118 -23.10 22.84 -30.36
N ALA A 119 -23.58 22.43 -29.17
CA ALA A 119 -24.59 23.18 -28.45
C ALA A 119 -24.03 24.49 -27.88
N GLN A 120 -22.83 24.49 -27.31
CA GLN A 120 -22.18 25.68 -26.74
C GLN A 120 -21.82 26.72 -27.80
N GLU A 121 -21.29 26.28 -28.95
CA GLU A 121 -20.87 27.15 -30.03
C GLU A 121 -21.97 27.40 -31.07
N SER A 122 -23.19 26.89 -30.85
CA SER A 122 -24.34 27.05 -31.77
C SER A 122 -24.06 26.55 -33.21
N LEU A 123 -23.28 25.47 -33.33
CA LEU A 123 -22.97 24.86 -34.64
C LEU A 123 -24.10 23.94 -35.09
N SER A 124 -24.36 23.88 -36.41
CA SER A 124 -25.35 22.99 -37.00
C SER A 124 -24.86 21.54 -37.16
N ALA A 125 -23.55 21.36 -37.30
CA ALA A 125 -22.90 20.08 -37.50
C ALA A 125 -21.44 20.15 -37.05
N VAL A 126 -20.85 19.00 -36.76
CA VAL A 126 -19.42 18.84 -36.49
C VAL A 126 -18.95 17.48 -37.04
N ASP A 127 -17.65 17.43 -37.32
CA ASP A 127 -16.99 16.16 -37.59
C ASP A 127 -16.48 15.57 -36.28
N VAL A 128 -16.57 14.26 -36.11
CA VAL A 128 -15.88 13.51 -35.05
C VAL A 128 -14.80 12.70 -35.71
N ARG A 129 -13.57 12.84 -35.22
CA ARG A 129 -12.41 12.11 -35.73
C ARG A 129 -11.88 11.20 -34.64
N LEU A 130 -11.71 9.91 -34.97
CA LEU A 130 -10.92 9.00 -34.16
C LEU A 130 -9.51 8.93 -34.69
N THR A 131 -8.54 9.25 -33.86
CA THR A 131 -7.10 9.18 -34.20
C THR A 131 -6.48 8.04 -33.42
N TYR A 132 -6.27 6.91 -34.09
CA TYR A 132 -5.53 5.78 -33.52
C TYR A 132 -4.05 5.92 -33.80
N TYR A 133 -3.26 5.84 -32.75
CA TYR A 133 -1.82 5.76 -32.82
C TYR A 133 -1.39 4.33 -32.46
N GLN A 134 -0.85 3.61 -33.42
CA GLN A 134 -0.30 2.28 -33.22
C GLN A 134 1.12 2.42 -32.65
N ILE A 135 1.33 1.89 -31.42
CA ILE A 135 2.52 2.16 -30.60
C ILE A 135 3.79 1.56 -31.22
N ASP A 136 3.71 0.36 -31.83
CA ASP A 136 4.87 -0.40 -32.29
C ASP A 136 5.40 0.08 -33.64
N THR A 137 4.49 0.60 -34.49
CA THR A 137 4.82 1.03 -35.85
C THR A 137 4.87 2.55 -36.03
N ASP A 138 4.54 3.32 -34.97
CA ASP A 138 4.38 4.78 -35.04
C ASP A 138 3.36 5.24 -36.08
N ARG A 139 2.46 4.34 -36.53
CA ARG A 139 1.44 4.63 -37.54
C ARG A 139 0.24 5.35 -36.91
N ILE A 140 -0.32 6.27 -37.71
CA ILE A 140 -1.50 7.03 -37.32
C ILE A 140 -2.60 6.74 -38.34
N LEU A 141 -3.69 6.14 -37.84
CA LEU A 141 -4.90 5.92 -38.62
C LEU A 141 -5.99 6.87 -38.13
N ARG A 142 -6.71 7.50 -39.09
CA ARG A 142 -7.76 8.46 -38.79
C ARG A 142 -9.04 8.08 -39.48
N PHE A 143 -10.11 8.02 -38.70
CA PHE A 143 -11.47 7.81 -39.17
C PHE A 143 -12.31 9.04 -38.85
N VAL A 144 -13.11 9.55 -39.81
CA VAL A 144 -13.91 10.76 -39.64
C VAL A 144 -15.35 10.46 -39.98
N ARG A 145 -16.27 10.90 -39.12
CA ARG A 145 -17.72 10.85 -39.37
C ARG A 145 -18.30 12.23 -39.19
N HIS A 146 -19.17 12.62 -40.11
CA HIS A 146 -19.92 13.85 -40.02
C HIS A 146 -21.24 13.65 -39.29
N PHE A 147 -21.55 14.54 -38.32
CA PHE A 147 -22.79 14.48 -37.56
C PHE A 147 -23.46 15.86 -37.53
N SER A 148 -24.75 15.89 -37.76
CA SER A 148 -25.57 17.04 -37.43
C SER A 148 -25.70 17.16 -35.90
N ARG A 149 -25.89 18.37 -35.42
CA ARG A 149 -26.17 18.65 -34.01
C ARG A 149 -27.36 17.81 -33.49
N GLN A 150 -28.40 17.69 -34.31
CA GLN A 150 -29.61 16.94 -33.97
C GLN A 150 -29.31 15.44 -33.74
N GLU A 151 -28.49 14.83 -34.57
CA GLU A 151 -28.07 13.42 -34.38
C GLU A 151 -27.28 13.22 -33.09
N LEU A 152 -26.35 14.12 -32.78
CA LEU A 152 -25.54 14.09 -31.57
C LEU A 152 -26.39 14.31 -30.31
N GLU A 153 -27.30 15.24 -30.33
CA GLU A 153 -28.25 15.48 -29.23
C GLU A 153 -29.17 14.23 -29.00
N GLN A 154 -29.69 13.67 -30.07
CA GLN A 154 -30.51 12.43 -29.98
C GLN A 154 -29.68 11.26 -29.42
N PHE A 155 -28.44 11.08 -29.84
CA PHE A 155 -27.54 10.07 -29.33
C PHE A 155 -27.29 10.26 -27.83
N LEU A 156 -26.94 11.47 -27.39
CA LEU A 156 -26.70 11.78 -26.00
C LEU A 156 -27.95 11.53 -25.14
N HIS A 157 -29.11 12.01 -25.59
CA HIS A 157 -30.38 11.74 -24.92
C HIS A 157 -30.67 10.25 -24.77
N LYS A 158 -30.42 9.46 -25.80
CA LYS A 158 -30.55 7.99 -25.74
C LYS A 158 -29.62 7.37 -24.71
N LEU A 159 -28.37 7.83 -24.59
CA LEU A 159 -27.44 7.36 -23.56
C LEU A 159 -27.95 7.71 -22.17
N LEU A 160 -28.39 8.95 -21.94
CA LEU A 160 -28.90 9.39 -20.63
C LEU A 160 -30.15 8.61 -20.24
N HIS A 161 -31.09 8.36 -21.16
CA HIS A 161 -32.26 7.53 -20.90
C HIS A 161 -31.87 6.06 -20.55
N ARG A 162 -30.84 5.50 -21.17
CA ARG A 162 -30.34 4.18 -20.82
C ARG A 162 -29.65 4.13 -19.45
N TYR A 163 -29.05 5.25 -19.03
CA TYR A 163 -28.40 5.37 -17.71
C TYR A 163 -29.41 5.72 -16.62
N LEU A 164 -30.55 6.30 -16.96
CA LEU A 164 -31.55 6.82 -16.02
C LEU A 164 -31.99 5.83 -14.91
N PRO A 165 -32.25 4.53 -15.18
CA PRO A 165 -32.60 3.58 -14.11
C PRO A 165 -31.51 3.42 -13.07
N TRP A 166 -30.27 3.46 -13.49
CA TRP A 166 -29.09 3.39 -12.61
C TRP A 166 -28.93 4.66 -11.77
N ALA A 167 -29.14 5.82 -12.39
CA ALA A 167 -29.16 7.11 -11.76
C ALA A 167 -30.24 7.20 -10.68
N GLN A 168 -31.46 6.81 -11.00
CA GLN A 168 -32.59 6.76 -10.07
C GLN A 168 -32.29 5.85 -8.88
N ARG A 169 -31.72 4.67 -9.15
CA ARG A 169 -31.31 3.71 -8.12
C ARG A 169 -30.25 4.29 -7.19
N GLN A 170 -29.27 5.00 -7.74
CA GLN A 170 -28.20 5.65 -6.96
C GLN A 170 -28.74 6.75 -6.07
N LEU A 171 -29.59 7.62 -6.59
CA LEU A 171 -30.20 8.71 -5.83
C LEU A 171 -31.10 8.20 -4.69
N ALA A 172 -31.99 7.25 -5.00
CA ALA A 172 -32.85 6.62 -4.01
C ALA A 172 -32.02 5.92 -2.92
N TRP A 173 -30.92 5.27 -3.31
CA TRP A 173 -29.99 4.67 -2.35
C TRP A 173 -29.32 5.72 -1.48
N GLN A 174 -28.79 6.82 -2.05
CA GLN A 174 -28.14 7.89 -1.28
C GLN A 174 -29.10 8.52 -0.25
N GLU A 175 -30.35 8.76 -0.61
CA GLU A 175 -31.35 9.30 0.30
C GLU A 175 -31.62 8.31 1.45
N THR A 176 -31.90 7.04 1.13
CA THR A 176 -32.14 5.98 2.11
C THR A 176 -30.94 5.80 3.03
N ARG A 177 -29.73 5.74 2.45
CA ARG A 177 -28.47 5.62 3.17
C ARG A 177 -28.28 6.79 4.14
N ASN A 178 -28.41 8.02 3.66
CA ASN A 178 -28.16 9.20 4.48
C ASN A 178 -29.12 9.25 5.68
N GLY A 179 -30.40 8.96 5.45
CA GLY A 179 -31.39 8.86 6.53
C GLY A 179 -31.04 7.77 7.54
N SER A 180 -30.69 6.59 7.05
CA SER A 180 -30.31 5.44 7.87
C SER A 180 -29.03 5.71 8.68
N LEU A 181 -27.98 6.27 8.06
CA LEU A 181 -26.72 6.62 8.75
C LEU A 181 -26.91 7.73 9.78
N THR A 182 -27.75 8.70 9.49
CA THR A 182 -28.09 9.76 10.46
C THR A 182 -28.79 9.18 11.69
N ALA A 183 -29.70 8.22 11.52
CA ALA A 183 -30.41 7.52 12.58
C ALA A 183 -29.55 6.44 13.29
N MET A 184 -28.40 6.06 12.74
CA MET A 184 -27.55 4.96 13.22
C MET A 184 -27.17 5.12 14.69
N ARG A 185 -27.28 4.02 15.47
CA ARG A 185 -26.96 3.98 16.90
C ARG A 185 -25.60 3.34 17.14
N PHE A 186 -24.94 3.77 18.21
CA PHE A 186 -23.70 3.15 18.64
C PHE A 186 -23.98 1.69 19.07
N PRO A 187 -23.19 0.69 18.61
CA PRO A 187 -23.55 -0.73 18.72
C PRO A 187 -23.21 -1.35 20.08
N PHE A 188 -22.87 -0.56 21.08
CA PHE A 188 -22.59 -1.02 22.44
C PHE A 188 -23.40 -0.18 23.44
N GLU A 189 -23.66 -0.74 24.62
CA GLU A 189 -24.42 -0.07 25.68
C GLU A 189 -23.74 1.22 26.17
N ALA A 190 -22.40 1.21 26.25
CA ALA A 190 -21.61 2.36 26.67
C ALA A 190 -20.30 2.49 25.87
N TYR A 191 -19.79 3.70 25.81
CA TYR A 191 -18.45 3.97 25.31
C TYR A 191 -17.41 3.57 26.34
N ARG A 192 -16.33 2.92 25.89
CA ARG A 192 -15.15 2.72 26.73
C ARG A 192 -14.46 4.06 27.03
N PRO A 193 -13.69 4.16 28.14
CA PRO A 193 -12.88 5.37 28.42
C PRO A 193 -12.05 5.79 27.19
N GLY A 194 -12.06 7.07 26.86
CA GLY A 194 -11.38 7.63 25.68
C GLY A 194 -12.06 7.36 24.31
N GLN A 195 -12.94 6.36 24.19
CA GLN A 195 -13.55 5.99 22.91
C GLN A 195 -14.44 7.11 22.34
N ARG A 196 -15.24 7.77 23.18
CA ARG A 196 -16.09 8.89 22.77
C ARG A 196 -15.27 10.10 22.33
N ALA A 197 -14.13 10.34 22.98
CA ALA A 197 -13.21 11.42 22.59
C ALA A 197 -12.64 11.17 21.21
N LEU A 198 -12.16 9.94 20.93
CA LEU A 198 -11.68 9.54 19.61
C LEU A 198 -12.77 9.73 18.55
N ALA A 199 -13.97 9.22 18.78
CA ALA A 199 -15.11 9.37 17.87
C ALA A 199 -15.43 10.85 17.60
N GLY A 200 -15.35 11.71 18.58
CA GLY A 200 -15.55 13.15 18.43
C GLY A 200 -14.48 13.83 17.59
N GLU A 201 -13.21 13.42 17.70
CA GLU A 201 -12.11 13.94 16.85
C GLU A 201 -12.29 13.51 15.40
N VAL A 202 -12.62 12.23 15.16
CA VAL A 202 -12.88 11.71 13.80
C VAL A 202 -14.09 12.44 13.18
N TRP A 203 -15.17 12.61 13.93
CA TRP A 203 -16.33 13.38 13.47
C TRP A 203 -15.94 14.80 13.03
N ARG A 204 -15.19 15.53 13.87
CA ARG A 204 -14.73 16.88 13.55
C ARG A 204 -13.86 16.91 12.29
N ALA A 205 -12.98 15.90 12.12
CA ALA A 205 -12.14 15.80 10.92
C ALA A 205 -12.99 15.57 9.65
N CYS A 206 -13.98 14.67 9.71
CA CYS A 206 -14.85 14.35 8.57
C CYS A 206 -15.81 15.51 8.21
N THR A 207 -16.28 16.26 9.21
CA THR A 207 -17.26 17.35 9.01
C THR A 207 -16.61 18.72 8.83
N ALA A 208 -15.29 18.82 8.87
CA ALA A 208 -14.58 20.07 8.60
C ALA A 208 -14.89 20.61 7.20
N ALA A 209 -14.80 21.93 7.06
CA ALA A 209 -14.97 22.56 5.76
C ALA A 209 -13.97 22.01 4.73
N PRO A 210 -14.39 21.77 3.48
CA PRO A 210 -13.50 21.29 2.44
C PRO A 210 -12.30 22.24 2.25
N SER A 211 -11.12 21.65 2.09
CA SER A 211 -9.89 22.38 1.80
C SER A 211 -9.11 21.68 0.68
N LYS A 212 -8.19 22.39 0.01
CA LYS A 212 -7.39 21.82 -1.09
C LYS A 212 -6.58 20.59 -0.70
N LYS A 213 -6.18 20.47 0.59
CA LYS A 213 -5.39 19.35 1.10
C LYS A 213 -6.23 18.33 1.89
N GLY A 214 -7.52 18.59 2.08
CA GLY A 214 -8.34 17.84 3.03
C GLY A 214 -7.94 18.08 4.48
N THR A 215 -8.77 17.62 5.40
CA THR A 215 -8.48 17.67 6.85
C THR A 215 -7.73 16.41 7.27
N ARG A 216 -6.66 16.54 8.04
CA ARG A 216 -5.83 15.41 8.47
C ARG A 216 -5.77 15.30 9.97
N LEU A 217 -5.97 14.09 10.46
CA LEU A 217 -6.00 13.76 11.88
C LEU A 217 -5.11 12.55 12.16
N PHE A 218 -4.19 12.68 13.12
CA PHE A 218 -3.43 11.57 13.68
C PHE A 218 -3.96 11.20 15.04
N CYS A 219 -4.33 9.93 15.21
CA CYS A 219 -4.85 9.41 16.48
C CYS A 219 -3.97 8.28 17.01
N GLN A 220 -3.23 8.55 18.08
CA GLN A 220 -2.63 7.48 18.87
C GLN A 220 -3.68 6.98 19.87
N ALA A 221 -4.18 5.78 19.63
CA ALA A 221 -5.21 5.17 20.43
C ALA A 221 -4.77 3.77 20.91
N PRO A 222 -4.57 3.56 22.22
CA PRO A 222 -4.11 2.28 22.76
C PRO A 222 -4.95 1.10 22.33
N THR A 223 -4.39 -0.10 22.42
CA THR A 223 -5.15 -1.35 22.23
C THR A 223 -6.33 -1.43 23.19
N GLY A 224 -7.42 -2.10 22.79
CA GLY A 224 -8.60 -2.28 23.63
C GLY A 224 -9.59 -1.12 23.66
N ILE A 225 -9.23 0.07 23.17
CA ILE A 225 -10.15 1.22 23.12
C ILE A 225 -11.29 1.04 22.07
N GLY A 226 -11.17 0.07 21.17
CA GLY A 226 -12.12 -0.13 20.09
C GLY A 226 -11.92 0.85 18.92
N LYS A 227 -10.66 1.02 18.48
CA LYS A 227 -10.24 1.95 17.40
C LYS A 227 -11.11 1.89 16.16
N THR A 228 -11.34 0.67 15.63
CA THR A 228 -12.09 0.44 14.38
C THR A 228 -13.48 1.05 14.47
N MET A 229 -14.25 0.74 15.51
CA MET A 229 -15.60 1.28 15.70
C MET A 229 -15.58 2.78 16.00
N SER A 230 -14.58 3.26 16.76
CA SER A 230 -14.44 4.68 17.10
C SER A 230 -14.05 5.55 15.91
N ALA A 231 -13.48 4.97 14.85
CA ALA A 231 -13.21 5.65 13.60
C ALA A 231 -14.36 5.49 12.59
N LEU A 232 -14.85 4.26 12.42
CA LEU A 232 -15.85 3.93 11.41
C LEU A 232 -17.22 4.56 11.73
N PHE A 233 -17.71 4.42 12.96
CA PHE A 233 -19.03 4.93 13.36
C PHE A 233 -19.20 6.44 13.13
N PRO A 234 -18.30 7.32 13.61
CA PRO A 234 -18.43 8.76 13.38
C PRO A 234 -18.23 9.16 11.91
N ALA A 235 -17.38 8.46 11.16
CA ALA A 235 -17.20 8.72 9.72
C ALA A 235 -18.48 8.39 8.93
N LEU A 236 -19.14 7.26 9.24
CA LEU A 236 -20.43 6.91 8.65
C LEU A 236 -21.54 7.92 9.04
N LYS A 237 -21.55 8.39 10.29
CA LYS A 237 -22.46 9.47 10.73
C LYS A 237 -22.22 10.77 9.96
N ALA A 238 -20.95 11.13 9.71
CA ALA A 238 -20.60 12.31 8.92
C ALA A 238 -21.09 12.17 7.48
N MET A 239 -20.96 10.99 6.88
CA MET A 239 -21.52 10.68 5.57
C MET A 239 -23.05 10.84 5.55
N GLY A 240 -23.75 10.34 6.57
CA GLY A 240 -25.20 10.53 6.73
C GLY A 240 -25.62 12.00 6.82
N SER A 241 -24.75 12.86 7.33
CA SER A 241 -24.95 14.32 7.40
C SER A 241 -24.54 15.06 6.13
N GLY A 242 -24.24 14.36 5.04
CA GLY A 242 -23.79 14.94 3.77
C GLY A 242 -22.31 15.32 3.71
N CYS A 243 -21.50 14.85 4.64
CA CYS A 243 -20.05 15.07 4.67
C CYS A 243 -19.32 13.79 4.25
N GLY A 244 -19.04 13.66 2.96
CA GLY A 244 -18.41 12.50 2.36
C GLY A 244 -19.36 11.65 1.52
N GLU A 245 -18.95 11.36 0.29
CA GLU A 245 -19.70 10.49 -0.61
C GLU A 245 -19.35 9.02 -0.41
N LYS A 246 -18.09 8.73 -0.11
CA LYS A 246 -17.52 7.39 0.01
C LYS A 246 -16.46 7.33 1.09
N LEU A 247 -16.40 6.22 1.79
CA LEU A 247 -15.42 5.95 2.84
C LEU A 247 -14.47 4.84 2.39
N PHE A 248 -13.18 5.09 2.47
CA PHE A 248 -12.11 4.10 2.23
C PHE A 248 -11.47 3.73 3.57
N TYR A 249 -11.65 2.48 3.98
CA TYR A 249 -10.98 1.92 5.15
C TYR A 249 -9.77 1.10 4.69
N LEU A 250 -8.58 1.65 4.92
CA LEU A 250 -7.35 1.11 4.37
C LEU A 250 -6.42 0.63 5.47
N THR A 251 -5.84 -0.56 5.27
CA THR A 251 -4.96 -1.21 6.25
C THR A 251 -3.94 -2.12 5.58
N ALA A 252 -2.83 -2.40 6.26
CA ALA A 252 -1.76 -3.23 5.73
C ALA A 252 -2.01 -4.75 5.82
N ARG A 253 -3.10 -5.22 6.48
CA ARG A 253 -3.27 -6.63 6.84
C ARG A 253 -4.70 -7.11 6.68
N ASN A 254 -4.85 -8.37 6.25
CA ASN A 254 -6.16 -9.02 6.11
C ASN A 254 -6.92 -9.14 7.46
N THR A 255 -6.20 -9.35 8.58
CA THR A 255 -6.82 -9.45 9.92
C THR A 255 -7.48 -8.14 10.36
N THR A 256 -6.92 -7.01 9.98
CA THR A 256 -7.52 -5.69 10.28
C THR A 256 -8.62 -5.32 9.28
N GLN A 257 -8.59 -5.86 8.05
CA GLN A 257 -9.73 -5.79 7.13
C GLN A 257 -10.95 -6.54 7.71
N ALA A 258 -10.74 -7.77 8.21
CA ALA A 258 -11.78 -8.55 8.88
C ALA A 258 -12.38 -7.79 10.09
N ALA A 259 -11.56 -7.08 10.87
CA ALA A 259 -12.06 -6.27 11.98
C ALA A 259 -12.98 -5.12 11.53
N ALA A 260 -12.76 -4.55 10.35
CA ALA A 260 -13.65 -3.55 9.77
C ALA A 260 -14.96 -4.19 9.26
N GLU A 261 -14.88 -5.37 8.63
CA GLU A 261 -16.07 -6.14 8.24
C GLU A 261 -16.93 -6.51 9.45
N ASP A 262 -16.31 -7.01 10.53
CA ASP A 262 -16.97 -7.35 11.79
C ASP A 262 -17.61 -6.11 12.43
N ALA A 263 -16.96 -4.94 12.36
CA ALA A 263 -17.53 -3.70 12.86
C ALA A 263 -18.81 -3.31 12.09
N ILE A 264 -18.83 -3.45 10.77
CA ILE A 264 -20.01 -3.21 9.94
C ILE A 264 -21.10 -4.25 10.24
N ALA A 265 -20.75 -5.53 10.33
CA ALA A 265 -21.68 -6.60 10.68
C ALA A 265 -22.34 -6.34 12.06
N ARG A 266 -21.57 -5.85 13.03
CA ARG A 266 -22.08 -5.50 14.35
C ARG A 266 -23.02 -4.30 14.32
N LEU A 267 -22.76 -3.28 13.51
CA LEU A 267 -23.69 -2.17 13.29
C LEU A 267 -25.02 -2.66 12.72
N ARG A 268 -24.98 -3.59 11.76
CA ARG A 268 -26.18 -4.20 11.18
C ARG A 268 -26.93 -5.11 12.15
N ALA A 269 -26.24 -5.82 13.04
CA ALA A 269 -26.87 -6.64 14.07
C ALA A 269 -27.71 -5.83 15.04
N VAL A 270 -27.28 -4.59 15.35
CA VAL A 270 -28.03 -3.66 16.20
C VAL A 270 -29.11 -2.91 15.42
N GLN A 271 -28.90 -2.68 14.14
CA GLN A 271 -29.84 -2.01 13.24
C GLN A 271 -29.97 -2.82 11.94
N PRO A 272 -30.89 -3.81 11.91
CA PRO A 272 -31.04 -4.71 10.75
C PRO A 272 -31.44 -4.01 9.44
N ASP A 273 -32.10 -2.86 9.54
CA ASP A 273 -32.50 -2.00 8.42
C ASP A 273 -31.45 -0.97 8.00
N LEU A 274 -30.20 -1.10 8.51
CA LEU A 274 -29.11 -0.20 8.17
C LEU A 274 -28.80 -0.26 6.67
N ALA A 275 -29.14 0.80 5.96
CA ALA A 275 -28.82 0.99 4.56
C ALA A 275 -27.35 1.42 4.42
N LEU A 276 -26.49 0.46 4.12
CA LEU A 276 -25.05 0.64 3.95
C LEU A 276 -24.54 -0.42 3.00
N ARG A 277 -23.80 -0.05 1.96
CA ARG A 277 -23.10 -0.96 1.06
C ARG A 277 -21.62 -0.92 1.34
N SER A 278 -21.02 -2.09 1.58
CA SER A 278 -19.58 -2.21 1.82
C SER A 278 -18.99 -3.33 0.96
N VAL A 279 -17.82 -3.08 0.39
CA VAL A 279 -17.06 -4.07 -0.36
C VAL A 279 -15.65 -4.20 0.20
N THR A 280 -15.16 -5.45 0.32
CA THR A 280 -13.76 -5.74 0.67
C THR A 280 -13.00 -6.16 -0.58
N LEU A 281 -12.07 -5.32 -0.99
CA LEU A 281 -11.20 -5.57 -2.13
C LEU A 281 -10.05 -6.50 -1.73
N THR A 282 -9.91 -7.57 -2.48
CA THR A 282 -8.87 -8.59 -2.27
C THR A 282 -7.90 -8.57 -3.45
N ALA A 283 -6.61 -8.79 -3.20
CA ALA A 283 -5.61 -8.89 -4.27
C ALA A 283 -6.00 -9.96 -5.31
N LYS A 284 -5.65 -9.71 -6.58
CA LYS A 284 -6.07 -10.49 -7.74
C LYS A 284 -5.70 -11.98 -7.60
N GLU A 285 -4.49 -12.26 -7.10
CA GLU A 285 -3.98 -13.62 -6.88
C GLU A 285 -4.84 -14.40 -5.87
N LYS A 286 -5.34 -13.71 -4.85
CA LYS A 286 -6.19 -14.31 -3.82
C LYS A 286 -7.66 -14.41 -4.23
N ALA A 287 -8.13 -13.51 -5.09
CA ALA A 287 -9.51 -13.47 -5.55
C ALA A 287 -9.78 -14.42 -6.72
N CYS A 288 -8.75 -14.75 -7.51
CA CYS A 288 -8.86 -15.54 -8.73
C CYS A 288 -9.52 -16.91 -8.47
N LEU A 289 -10.51 -17.27 -9.30
CA LEU A 289 -11.19 -18.56 -9.27
C LEU A 289 -10.65 -19.54 -10.32
N HIS A 290 -9.75 -19.10 -11.18
CA HIS A 290 -9.18 -19.90 -12.27
C HIS A 290 -7.68 -19.59 -12.45
N PRO A 291 -6.85 -19.87 -11.42
CA PRO A 291 -5.41 -19.71 -11.53
C PRO A 291 -4.79 -20.84 -12.37
N ASP A 292 -3.58 -20.62 -12.87
CA ASP A 292 -2.74 -21.67 -13.48
C ASP A 292 -2.26 -22.71 -12.44
N ALA A 293 -1.44 -23.65 -12.89
CA ALA A 293 -0.90 -24.72 -12.03
C ALA A 293 0.04 -24.19 -10.94
N GLU A 294 0.64 -23.04 -11.14
CA GLU A 294 1.53 -22.33 -10.20
C GLU A 294 0.75 -21.39 -9.27
N GLY A 295 -0.55 -21.21 -9.46
CA GLY A 295 -1.41 -20.35 -8.66
C GLY A 295 -1.51 -18.91 -9.16
N HIS A 296 -1.03 -18.59 -10.36
CA HIS A 296 -1.08 -17.24 -10.91
C HIS A 296 -2.36 -16.99 -11.74
N PRO A 297 -2.95 -15.79 -11.67
CA PRO A 297 -4.10 -15.42 -12.50
C PRO A 297 -3.71 -15.26 -13.98
N VAL A 298 -4.31 -16.08 -14.85
CA VAL A 298 -4.20 -15.95 -16.31
C VAL A 298 -5.52 -15.41 -16.85
N CYS A 299 -5.55 -14.12 -17.21
CA CYS A 299 -6.77 -13.43 -17.62
C CYS A 299 -6.82 -13.27 -19.15
N LEU A 300 -6.79 -14.39 -19.86
CA LEU A 300 -6.96 -14.47 -21.31
C LEU A 300 -8.37 -14.99 -21.63
N PRO A 301 -9.10 -14.38 -22.56
CA PRO A 301 -10.46 -14.81 -22.93
C PRO A 301 -10.55 -16.27 -23.35
N GLU A 302 -9.51 -16.78 -23.99
CA GLU A 302 -9.41 -18.14 -24.49
C GLU A 302 -9.20 -19.17 -23.36
N VAL A 303 -8.63 -18.73 -22.24
CA VAL A 303 -8.24 -19.59 -21.11
C VAL A 303 -9.21 -19.46 -19.95
N CYS A 304 -9.56 -18.22 -19.59
CA CYS A 304 -10.33 -17.93 -18.38
C CYS A 304 -11.82 -17.67 -18.70
N PRO A 305 -12.75 -18.56 -18.29
CA PRO A 305 -14.18 -18.38 -18.55
C PRO A 305 -14.76 -17.14 -17.85
N TYR A 306 -14.15 -16.71 -16.74
CA TYR A 306 -14.57 -15.52 -16.00
C TYR A 306 -14.10 -14.21 -16.66
N ALA A 307 -13.06 -14.26 -17.49
CA ALA A 307 -12.59 -13.14 -18.30
C ALA A 307 -13.37 -13.01 -19.61
N ASN A 308 -13.70 -14.14 -20.24
CA ASN A 308 -14.45 -14.19 -21.49
C ASN A 308 -15.85 -13.59 -21.34
N GLY A 309 -16.20 -12.57 -22.13
CA GLY A 309 -17.51 -11.90 -22.10
C GLY A 309 -17.87 -11.27 -20.76
N TYR A 310 -16.88 -10.85 -19.99
CA TYR A 310 -17.06 -10.25 -18.66
C TYR A 310 -18.00 -9.03 -18.69
N TYR A 311 -17.75 -8.08 -19.59
CA TYR A 311 -18.50 -6.81 -19.63
C TYR A 311 -19.95 -7.02 -20.09
N ASP A 312 -20.24 -8.10 -20.83
CA ASP A 312 -21.59 -8.44 -21.28
C ASP A 312 -22.46 -8.93 -20.13
N ARG A 313 -21.86 -9.56 -19.10
CA ARG A 313 -22.54 -10.12 -17.93
C ARG A 313 -22.46 -9.22 -16.68
N LEU A 314 -21.54 -8.25 -16.66
CA LEU A 314 -21.27 -7.41 -15.51
C LEU A 314 -22.53 -6.72 -14.95
N LYS A 315 -23.36 -6.11 -15.80
CA LYS A 315 -24.53 -5.34 -15.35
C LYS A 315 -25.55 -6.21 -14.64
N ASN A 316 -25.72 -7.47 -15.05
CA ASN A 316 -26.63 -8.41 -14.39
C ASN A 316 -26.07 -8.83 -13.02
N ALA A 317 -24.77 -9.08 -12.93
CA ALA A 317 -24.10 -9.39 -11.67
C ALA A 317 -24.16 -8.21 -10.68
N LEU A 318 -23.92 -6.98 -11.15
CA LEU A 318 -24.05 -5.76 -10.34
C LEU A 318 -25.50 -5.58 -9.85
N ALA A 319 -26.49 -5.73 -10.73
CA ALA A 319 -27.89 -5.58 -10.35
C ALA A 319 -28.26 -6.57 -9.23
N ALA A 320 -27.89 -7.83 -9.36
CA ALA A 320 -28.15 -8.86 -8.35
C ALA A 320 -27.48 -8.56 -7.00
N LEU A 321 -26.24 -8.09 -7.01
CA LEU A 321 -25.55 -7.68 -5.78
C LEU A 321 -26.23 -6.48 -5.11
N LEU A 322 -26.60 -5.46 -5.90
CA LEU A 322 -27.20 -4.24 -5.40
C LEU A 322 -28.64 -4.43 -4.85
N ASP A 323 -29.31 -5.54 -5.21
CA ASP A 323 -30.58 -5.96 -4.60
C ASP A 323 -30.41 -6.79 -3.32
N GLY A 324 -29.16 -7.17 -2.99
CA GLY A 324 -28.82 -8.05 -1.87
C GLY A 324 -28.55 -7.33 -0.54
N SER A 325 -27.82 -8.03 0.36
CA SER A 325 -27.57 -7.62 1.76
C SER A 325 -26.74 -6.36 1.95
N GLY A 326 -26.01 -5.92 0.93
CA GLY A 326 -25.16 -4.74 0.99
C GLY A 326 -23.80 -4.93 1.68
N GLN A 327 -23.43 -6.12 2.15
CA GLN A 327 -22.09 -6.44 2.63
C GLN A 327 -21.42 -7.46 1.69
N PHE A 328 -20.44 -6.99 0.92
CA PHE A 328 -19.83 -7.75 -0.15
C PHE A 328 -18.41 -8.17 0.24
N SER A 329 -18.33 -9.25 1.02
CA SER A 329 -17.08 -9.89 1.38
C SER A 329 -16.46 -10.64 0.19
N ARG A 330 -15.22 -11.09 0.33
CA ARG A 330 -14.56 -11.95 -0.66
C ARG A 330 -15.40 -13.18 -1.03
N ALA A 331 -16.04 -13.81 -0.04
CA ALA A 331 -16.89 -14.98 -0.27
C ALA A 331 -18.13 -14.63 -1.11
N ALA A 332 -18.83 -13.55 -0.76
CA ALA A 332 -20.00 -13.08 -1.49
C ALA A 332 -19.68 -12.73 -2.96
N LEU A 333 -18.53 -12.06 -3.18
CA LEU A 333 -18.05 -11.77 -4.54
C LEU A 333 -17.72 -13.05 -5.32
N ALA A 334 -17.09 -14.04 -4.69
CA ALA A 334 -16.77 -15.31 -5.33
C ALA A 334 -18.02 -16.11 -5.70
N ASP A 335 -19.05 -16.12 -4.84
CA ASP A 335 -20.32 -16.81 -5.11
C ASP A 335 -21.07 -16.16 -6.27
N THR A 336 -21.18 -14.82 -6.27
CA THR A 336 -21.75 -14.08 -7.40
C THR A 336 -20.96 -14.29 -8.69
N ALA A 337 -19.62 -14.29 -8.59
CA ALA A 337 -18.75 -14.54 -9.72
C ALA A 337 -19.00 -15.92 -10.37
N ARG A 338 -19.20 -16.95 -9.55
CA ARG A 338 -19.58 -18.29 -10.06
C ARG A 338 -20.96 -18.28 -10.71
N GLN A 339 -21.95 -17.62 -10.10
CA GLN A 339 -23.32 -17.57 -10.61
C GLN A 339 -23.39 -16.88 -11.97
N PHE A 340 -22.69 -15.76 -12.16
CA PHE A 340 -22.75 -14.98 -13.39
C PHE A 340 -21.56 -15.22 -14.34
N THR A 341 -20.61 -16.06 -13.96
CA THR A 341 -19.38 -16.33 -14.71
C THR A 341 -18.60 -15.05 -15.01
N VAL A 342 -18.34 -14.23 -13.99
CA VAL A 342 -17.59 -12.98 -14.06
C VAL A 342 -16.34 -13.02 -13.16
N CYS A 343 -15.29 -12.28 -13.49
CA CYS A 343 -14.09 -12.23 -12.65
C CYS A 343 -14.38 -11.60 -11.28
N PRO A 344 -14.17 -12.28 -10.15
CA PRO A 344 -14.51 -11.74 -8.83
C PRO A 344 -13.65 -10.53 -8.44
N PHE A 345 -12.41 -10.43 -8.93
CA PHE A 345 -11.53 -9.29 -8.71
C PHE A 345 -12.07 -8.04 -9.40
N GLU A 346 -12.33 -8.12 -10.70
CA GLU A 346 -12.86 -6.99 -11.47
C GLU A 346 -14.29 -6.63 -11.01
N LEU A 347 -15.12 -7.64 -10.68
CA LEU A 347 -16.45 -7.42 -10.11
C LEU A 347 -16.38 -6.60 -8.79
N GLY A 348 -15.41 -6.90 -7.92
CA GLY A 348 -15.19 -6.13 -6.71
C GLY A 348 -14.79 -4.68 -7.00
N LEU A 349 -13.93 -4.47 -8.00
CA LEU A 349 -13.54 -3.13 -8.44
C LEU A 349 -14.72 -2.35 -9.04
N ASP A 350 -15.51 -2.94 -9.92
CA ASP A 350 -16.67 -2.29 -10.53
C ASP A 350 -17.79 -2.04 -9.50
N LEU A 351 -18.03 -2.99 -8.59
CA LEU A 351 -18.98 -2.83 -7.51
C LEU A 351 -18.59 -1.72 -6.52
N SER A 352 -17.29 -1.44 -6.37
CA SER A 352 -16.79 -0.40 -5.46
C SER A 352 -17.33 0.99 -5.81
N GLU A 353 -17.70 1.23 -7.06
CA GLU A 353 -18.34 2.48 -7.51
C GLU A 353 -19.74 2.67 -6.90
N TRP A 354 -20.44 1.58 -6.61
CA TRP A 354 -21.80 1.52 -6.06
C TRP A 354 -21.85 1.34 -4.53
N CYS A 355 -20.68 1.16 -3.90
CA CYS A 355 -20.58 0.97 -2.45
C CYS A 355 -20.24 2.27 -1.72
N ASP A 356 -20.74 2.37 -0.49
CA ASP A 356 -20.49 3.50 0.41
C ASP A 356 -19.15 3.34 1.14
N VAL A 357 -18.77 2.11 1.44
CA VAL A 357 -17.52 1.76 2.14
C VAL A 357 -16.70 0.80 1.28
N VAL A 358 -15.46 1.16 1.07
CA VAL A 358 -14.46 0.31 0.41
C VAL A 358 -13.38 -0.05 1.43
N ILE A 359 -13.27 -1.34 1.74
CA ILE A 359 -12.24 -1.88 2.63
C ILE A 359 -11.13 -2.48 1.77
N GLY A 360 -9.86 -2.16 2.05
CA GLY A 360 -8.75 -2.66 1.24
C GLY A 360 -7.37 -2.45 1.82
N ASP A 361 -6.36 -2.80 1.04
CA ASP A 361 -4.95 -2.56 1.36
C ASP A 361 -4.56 -1.11 1.07
N TYR A 362 -3.50 -0.62 1.72
CA TYR A 362 -2.90 0.70 1.46
C TYR A 362 -2.56 0.94 -0.01
N ASN A 363 -2.21 -0.14 -0.74
CA ASN A 363 -1.83 -0.05 -2.14
C ASN A 363 -2.92 0.61 -2.99
N TYR A 364 -4.19 0.41 -2.65
CA TYR A 364 -5.32 0.99 -3.39
C TYR A 364 -5.38 2.52 -3.35
N LEU A 365 -4.66 3.17 -2.44
CA LEU A 365 -4.55 4.64 -2.39
C LEU A 365 -3.13 5.13 -2.68
N PHE A 366 -2.10 4.44 -2.15
CA PHE A 366 -0.74 4.98 -2.11
C PHE A 366 0.20 4.40 -3.15
N ASP A 367 -0.10 3.23 -3.73
CA ASP A 367 0.78 2.62 -4.72
C ASP A 367 0.63 3.31 -6.09
N PRO A 368 1.72 3.80 -6.69
CA PRO A 368 1.64 4.54 -7.94
C PRO A 368 1.17 3.69 -9.14
N VAL A 369 1.13 2.37 -9.02
CA VAL A 369 0.73 1.44 -10.09
C VAL A 369 -0.70 0.94 -9.92
N VAL A 370 -1.03 0.49 -8.70
CA VAL A 370 -2.30 -0.21 -8.43
C VAL A 370 -3.36 0.64 -7.73
N HIS A 371 -3.08 1.93 -7.43
CA HIS A 371 -4.10 2.81 -6.84
C HIS A 371 -5.38 2.85 -7.70
N LEU A 372 -6.50 3.03 -7.05
CA LEU A 372 -7.80 3.03 -7.72
C LEU A 372 -8.00 4.32 -8.54
N LYS A 373 -7.48 4.33 -9.78
CA LYS A 373 -7.55 5.47 -10.70
C LYS A 373 -8.97 6.01 -10.87
N ARG A 374 -9.97 5.11 -10.84
CA ARG A 374 -11.40 5.48 -10.94
C ARG A 374 -11.86 6.45 -9.83
N PHE A 375 -11.13 6.54 -8.71
CA PHE A 375 -11.43 7.44 -7.61
C PHE A 375 -10.38 8.51 -7.39
N PHE A 376 -9.09 8.21 -7.63
CA PHE A 376 -7.99 9.04 -7.13
C PHE A 376 -7.21 9.79 -8.21
N ASP A 377 -7.57 9.63 -9.49
CA ASP A 377 -7.05 10.50 -10.56
C ASP A 377 -7.61 11.94 -10.47
N THR A 378 -8.73 12.10 -9.77
CA THR A 378 -9.34 13.39 -9.45
C THR A 378 -9.68 13.46 -7.95
N SER A 379 -9.77 14.67 -7.42
CA SER A 379 -10.21 14.84 -6.03
C SER A 379 -11.72 14.62 -5.92
N GLY A 380 -12.15 14.02 -4.81
CA GLY A 380 -13.56 13.75 -4.51
C GLY A 380 -13.89 13.96 -3.03
N ASP A 381 -15.15 13.82 -2.67
CA ASP A 381 -15.60 13.95 -1.29
C ASP A 381 -15.37 12.63 -0.52
N TRP A 382 -14.10 12.15 -0.53
CA TRP A 382 -13.69 10.88 0.05
C TRP A 382 -13.28 11.02 1.51
N LEU A 383 -13.70 10.08 2.35
CA LEU A 383 -13.26 9.92 3.73
C LEU A 383 -12.24 8.78 3.81
N PHE A 384 -11.01 9.07 4.23
CA PHE A 384 -9.98 8.05 4.43
C PHE A 384 -9.83 7.70 5.90
N LEU A 385 -9.93 6.41 6.22
CA LEU A 385 -9.61 5.82 7.51
C LEU A 385 -8.40 4.89 7.32
N ILE A 386 -7.24 5.29 7.81
CA ILE A 386 -5.97 4.57 7.65
C ILE A 386 -5.63 3.89 8.97
N ASP A 387 -5.92 2.60 9.06
CA ASP A 387 -5.68 1.81 10.26
C ASP A 387 -4.24 1.26 10.30
N GLU A 388 -3.69 1.08 11.49
CA GLU A 388 -2.30 0.68 11.75
C GLU A 388 -1.29 1.56 10.99
N ALA A 389 -1.55 2.86 10.97
CA ALA A 389 -0.82 3.86 10.18
C ALA A 389 0.69 3.93 10.48
N HIS A 390 1.15 3.32 11.58
CA HIS A 390 2.57 3.18 11.90
C HIS A 390 3.35 2.34 10.86
N ASN A 391 2.65 1.49 10.08
CA ASN A 391 3.25 0.70 9.01
C ASN A 391 3.39 1.48 7.69
N LEU A 392 2.64 2.58 7.53
CA LEU A 392 2.57 3.30 6.26
C LEU A 392 3.91 3.91 5.81
N PRO A 393 4.79 4.45 6.69
CA PRO A 393 6.07 5.00 6.23
C PRO A 393 6.94 3.99 5.46
N ASP A 394 7.13 2.80 6.00
CA ASP A 394 7.95 1.77 5.37
C ASP A 394 7.26 1.17 4.13
N ARG A 395 5.94 0.99 4.18
CA ARG A 395 5.16 0.54 3.04
C ARG A 395 5.22 1.55 1.88
N ALA A 396 5.06 2.85 2.17
CA ALA A 396 5.14 3.90 1.16
C ALA A 396 6.55 3.96 0.54
N ARG A 397 7.64 3.92 1.36
CA ARG A 397 9.00 3.82 0.82
C ARG A 397 9.14 2.64 -0.13
N ALA A 398 8.60 1.47 0.22
CA ALA A 398 8.65 0.29 -0.63
C ALA A 398 7.88 0.46 -1.94
N MET A 399 6.66 1.03 -1.91
CA MET A 399 5.80 1.27 -3.08
C MET A 399 6.46 2.18 -4.12
N TYR A 400 7.20 3.19 -3.67
CA TYR A 400 7.87 4.15 -4.55
C TYR A 400 9.29 3.72 -4.95
N SER A 401 9.85 2.69 -4.34
CA SER A 401 11.17 2.14 -4.67
C SER A 401 11.09 1.07 -5.76
N ALA A 402 12.13 0.97 -6.59
CA ALA A 402 12.25 -0.11 -7.58
C ALA A 402 13.57 -0.84 -7.42
N ARG A 403 13.57 -2.14 -7.75
CA ARG A 403 14.73 -3.02 -7.65
C ARG A 403 14.93 -3.78 -8.96
N PHE A 404 16.19 -3.89 -9.38
CA PHE A 404 16.57 -4.64 -10.57
C PHE A 404 17.85 -5.42 -10.34
N CYS A 405 17.86 -6.71 -10.71
CA CYS A 405 19.00 -7.62 -10.58
C CYS A 405 19.63 -7.93 -11.94
N LYS A 406 20.97 -7.92 -12.01
CA LYS A 406 21.69 -8.25 -13.24
C LYS A 406 21.41 -9.67 -13.72
N SER A 407 21.20 -10.63 -12.82
CA SER A 407 20.84 -12.02 -13.13
C SER A 407 19.64 -12.13 -14.06
N SER A 408 18.62 -11.30 -13.90
CA SER A 408 17.42 -11.30 -14.76
C SER A 408 17.76 -11.12 -16.24
N LEU A 409 18.74 -10.24 -16.57
CA LEU A 409 19.23 -10.08 -17.94
C LEU A 409 19.99 -11.31 -18.45
N THR A 410 20.80 -11.91 -17.57
CA THR A 410 21.61 -13.09 -17.92
C THR A 410 20.73 -14.30 -18.19
N ASP A 411 19.70 -14.48 -17.38
CA ASP A 411 18.76 -15.60 -17.50
C ASP A 411 17.90 -15.43 -18.75
N ALA A 412 17.36 -14.24 -19.02
CA ALA A 412 16.64 -13.96 -20.26
C ALA A 412 17.49 -14.19 -21.52
N LYS A 413 18.79 -13.81 -21.50
CA LYS A 413 19.70 -14.08 -22.61
C LYS A 413 19.95 -15.58 -22.82
N ARG A 414 20.01 -16.36 -21.75
CA ARG A 414 20.18 -17.82 -21.80
C ARG A 414 18.95 -18.47 -22.42
N THR A 415 17.77 -18.05 -22.04
CA THR A 415 16.49 -18.55 -22.53
C THR A 415 16.28 -18.29 -24.02
N LEU A 416 16.71 -17.13 -24.53
CA LEU A 416 16.65 -16.82 -25.97
C LEU A 416 17.58 -17.65 -26.87
N GLY A 417 18.48 -18.46 -26.28
CA GLY A 417 19.35 -19.37 -27.01
C GLY A 417 20.38 -18.67 -27.93
N LYS A 418 20.83 -19.38 -28.98
CA LYS A 418 21.80 -18.88 -29.96
C LYS A 418 21.07 -18.23 -31.15
N GLY A 419 21.17 -16.91 -31.31
CA GLY A 419 20.56 -16.16 -32.40
C GLY A 419 20.82 -14.66 -32.25
N LYS A 420 20.63 -13.89 -33.30
CA LYS A 420 20.66 -12.42 -33.27
C LYS A 420 19.22 -11.92 -33.36
N SER A 421 18.77 -11.21 -32.32
CA SER A 421 17.50 -10.50 -32.32
C SER A 421 17.68 -9.09 -31.73
N ALA A 422 16.73 -8.22 -31.97
CA ALA A 422 16.73 -6.88 -31.39
C ALA A 422 16.76 -6.98 -29.85
N LEU A 423 15.93 -7.85 -29.27
CA LEU A 423 15.87 -8.11 -27.84
C LEU A 423 17.23 -8.59 -27.29
N LYS A 424 17.86 -9.56 -27.91
CA LYS A 424 19.17 -10.08 -27.47
C LYS A 424 20.26 -9.03 -27.52
N THR A 425 20.20 -8.15 -28.52
CA THR A 425 21.14 -7.02 -28.65
C THR A 425 20.93 -6.02 -27.49
N ALA A 426 19.67 -5.66 -27.18
CA ALA A 426 19.32 -4.77 -26.07
C ALA A 426 19.74 -5.37 -24.72
N LEU A 427 19.40 -6.63 -24.45
CA LEU A 427 19.80 -7.35 -23.23
C LEU A 427 21.33 -7.42 -23.06
N THR A 428 22.07 -7.57 -24.17
CA THR A 428 23.53 -7.61 -24.12
C THR A 428 24.14 -6.26 -23.77
N LYS A 429 23.57 -5.16 -24.29
CA LYS A 429 24.00 -3.80 -23.93
C LYS A 429 23.69 -3.48 -22.47
N ALA A 430 22.49 -3.83 -21.99
CA ALA A 430 22.10 -3.65 -20.62
C ALA A 430 22.97 -4.47 -19.64
N ASP A 431 23.22 -5.74 -19.95
CA ASP A 431 24.11 -6.60 -19.15
C ASP A 431 25.56 -6.08 -19.11
N LYS A 432 26.06 -5.52 -20.23
CA LYS A 432 27.38 -4.88 -20.26
C LYS A 432 27.43 -3.69 -19.31
N ALA A 433 26.45 -2.79 -19.36
CA ALA A 433 26.37 -1.63 -18.48
C ALA A 433 26.30 -2.05 -16.99
N MET A 434 25.50 -3.07 -16.66
CA MET A 434 25.40 -3.61 -15.30
C MET A 434 26.73 -4.22 -14.83
N ARG A 435 27.48 -4.90 -15.70
CA ARG A 435 28.80 -5.45 -15.36
C ARG A 435 29.82 -4.34 -15.09
N GLU A 436 29.83 -3.30 -15.91
CA GLU A 436 30.74 -2.15 -15.77
C GLU A 436 30.43 -1.39 -14.45
N ALA A 437 29.15 -1.16 -14.16
CA ALA A 437 28.70 -0.57 -12.91
C ALA A 437 29.08 -1.43 -11.70
N ARG A 438 28.97 -2.76 -11.79
CA ARG A 438 29.43 -3.67 -10.74
C ARG A 438 30.91 -3.51 -10.45
N GLN A 439 31.73 -3.44 -11.48
CA GLN A 439 33.19 -3.23 -11.31
C GLN A 439 33.50 -1.90 -10.65
N ALA A 440 32.78 -0.82 -11.06
CA ALA A 440 32.91 0.49 -10.43
C ALA A 440 32.47 0.48 -8.96
N CYS A 441 31.35 -0.21 -8.66
CA CYS A 441 30.84 -0.38 -7.29
C CYS A 441 31.86 -1.10 -6.39
N VAL A 442 32.47 -2.18 -6.85
CA VAL A 442 33.51 -2.91 -6.10
C VAL A 442 34.75 -2.04 -5.84
N ARG A 443 35.16 -1.20 -6.80
CA ARG A 443 36.28 -0.25 -6.59
C ARG A 443 35.97 0.80 -5.53
N LEU A 444 34.76 1.35 -5.53
CA LEU A 444 34.34 2.41 -4.61
C LEU A 444 34.03 1.88 -3.21
N ALA A 445 33.58 0.65 -3.08
CA ALA A 445 33.19 0.02 -1.81
C ALA A 445 33.77 -1.40 -1.71
N PRO A 446 35.10 -1.59 -1.58
CA PRO A 446 35.69 -2.91 -1.42
C PRO A 446 35.15 -3.57 -0.14
N ARG A 447 34.85 -4.87 -0.22
CA ARG A 447 34.47 -5.64 0.96
C ARG A 447 35.69 -5.88 1.84
N ARG A 448 35.53 -5.65 3.15
CA ARG A 448 36.50 -6.10 4.14
C ARG A 448 36.40 -7.63 4.23
N HIS A 449 37.50 -8.34 4.01
CA HIS A 449 37.58 -9.75 4.33
C HIS A 449 37.50 -9.92 5.86
N ALA A 450 36.83 -10.97 6.33
CA ALA A 450 36.68 -11.24 7.77
C ALA A 450 38.03 -11.53 8.48
N GLU A 451 39.12 -11.62 7.74
CA GLU A 451 40.48 -11.88 8.24
C GLU A 451 41.34 -10.59 8.44
N ASP A 452 40.82 -9.41 8.07
CA ASP A 452 41.54 -8.15 8.31
C ASP A 452 41.34 -7.70 9.75
N ALA A 453 42.13 -8.28 10.67
CA ALA A 453 42.30 -7.77 12.02
C ALA A 453 42.90 -6.34 11.97
N PRO A 454 42.54 -5.43 12.92
CA PRO A 454 43.07 -4.09 12.91
C PRO A 454 44.57 -4.10 13.21
N GLY A 455 45.39 -3.94 12.22
CA GLY A 455 46.86 -3.85 12.41
C GLY A 455 47.75 -3.89 11.19
N GLU A 456 47.31 -4.37 10.04
CA GLU A 456 48.15 -4.38 8.85
C GLU A 456 47.67 -3.44 7.76
N PRO A 457 48.56 -2.62 7.14
CA PRO A 457 48.19 -1.79 6.01
C PRO A 457 47.86 -2.69 4.83
N ALA A 458 46.68 -2.47 4.20
CA ALA A 458 46.24 -3.17 3.01
C ALA A 458 47.36 -3.20 1.98
N GLN A 459 47.81 -4.40 1.58
CA GLN A 459 48.66 -4.55 0.41
C GLN A 459 47.87 -4.13 -0.82
N THR A 460 48.13 -2.93 -1.29
CA THR A 460 47.71 -2.44 -2.59
C THR A 460 48.37 -3.31 -3.66
N SER A 461 47.65 -4.22 -4.28
CA SER A 461 48.15 -4.90 -5.45
C SER A 461 48.41 -3.86 -6.53
N LEU A 462 49.65 -3.66 -6.87
CA LEU A 462 50.13 -2.86 -8.00
C LEU A 462 49.75 -3.58 -9.32
N LEU A 463 48.48 -3.58 -9.64
CA LEU A 463 48.04 -3.76 -11.02
C LEU A 463 48.14 -2.41 -11.73
N PRO A 464 48.65 -2.32 -12.95
CA PRO A 464 48.74 -1.07 -13.70
C PRO A 464 47.35 -0.44 -13.76
N GLU A 465 47.27 0.88 -13.50
CA GLU A 465 46.05 1.62 -13.68
C GLU A 465 45.54 1.40 -15.11
N PRO A 466 44.37 0.78 -15.32
CA PRO A 466 43.78 0.72 -16.64
C PRO A 466 43.46 2.15 -17.08
N ASP A 467 43.67 2.44 -18.37
CA ASP A 467 43.17 3.64 -19.04
C ASP A 467 41.81 4.05 -18.51
N ALA A 468 41.55 5.37 -18.38
CA ALA A 468 40.37 5.92 -17.76
C ALA A 468 39.10 5.09 -18.00
N PRO A 469 38.41 4.59 -16.98
CA PRO A 469 37.36 3.60 -17.15
C PRO A 469 36.29 4.18 -18.07
N ALA A 470 35.92 3.44 -19.11
CA ALA A 470 34.85 3.81 -20.05
C ALA A 470 33.47 4.00 -19.33
N PHE A 471 33.35 3.59 -18.07
CA PHE A 471 32.20 3.73 -17.21
C PHE A 471 32.65 4.25 -15.83
N ALA A 472 32.28 5.48 -15.53
CA ALA A 472 32.49 6.10 -14.24
C ALA A 472 31.14 6.32 -13.54
N LEU A 473 31.06 5.93 -12.26
CA LEU A 473 29.95 6.32 -11.38
C LEU A 473 30.22 7.74 -10.85
N PRO A 474 29.17 8.53 -10.60
CA PRO A 474 29.27 9.79 -9.86
C PRO A 474 29.90 9.58 -8.47
N GLU A 475 30.36 10.67 -7.85
CA GLU A 475 30.86 10.64 -6.48
C GLU A 475 29.79 10.09 -5.52
N PRO A 476 30.10 9.06 -4.72
CA PRO A 476 29.11 8.45 -3.85
C PRO A 476 28.81 9.31 -2.62
N LEU A 477 27.53 9.40 -2.28
CA LEU A 477 27.09 9.93 -0.99
C LEU A 477 27.58 9.08 0.18
N TYR A 478 27.62 7.77 -0.05
CA TYR A 478 28.05 6.77 0.93
C TYR A 478 28.44 5.48 0.23
N ALA A 479 29.50 4.84 0.72
CA ALA A 479 29.98 3.57 0.18
C ALA A 479 30.49 2.69 1.33
N GLN A 480 30.04 1.45 1.38
CA GLN A 480 30.46 0.45 2.37
C GLN A 480 30.14 -0.98 1.91
N ASP A 481 31.05 -1.92 2.14
CA ASP A 481 30.85 -3.37 2.03
C ASP A 481 30.17 -3.83 0.71
N GLY A 482 30.64 -3.33 -0.41
CA GLY A 482 30.11 -3.64 -1.73
C GLY A 482 28.82 -2.90 -2.08
N THR A 483 28.42 -1.92 -1.26
CA THR A 483 27.25 -1.09 -1.51
C THR A 483 27.64 0.37 -1.69
N VAL A 484 27.12 1.00 -2.73
CA VAL A 484 27.38 2.41 -3.09
C VAL A 484 26.02 3.12 -3.21
N PHE A 485 25.93 4.33 -2.63
CA PHE A 485 24.75 5.20 -2.78
C PHE A 485 25.14 6.45 -3.56
N LEU A 486 24.34 6.78 -4.57
CA LEU A 486 24.51 7.93 -5.42
C LEU A 486 23.28 8.84 -5.29
N GLN A 487 23.50 10.17 -5.36
CA GLN A 487 22.39 11.14 -5.38
C GLN A 487 21.64 11.08 -6.71
N GLU A 488 22.34 10.80 -7.80
CA GLU A 488 21.78 10.79 -9.14
C GLU A 488 21.58 9.37 -9.66
N LEU A 489 20.62 9.21 -10.56
CA LEU A 489 20.45 7.98 -11.32
C LEU A 489 21.38 8.01 -12.54
N PRO A 490 22.39 7.14 -12.62
CA PRO A 490 23.32 7.16 -13.74
C PRO A 490 22.64 6.85 -15.08
N ALA A 491 22.64 7.81 -16.00
CA ALA A 491 22.06 7.64 -17.34
C ALA A 491 22.69 6.45 -18.10
N ALA A 492 23.97 6.20 -17.85
CA ALA A 492 24.70 5.06 -18.45
C ALA A 492 24.14 3.70 -18.03
N LEU A 493 23.40 3.60 -16.89
CA LEU A 493 22.66 2.41 -16.48
C LEU A 493 21.22 2.43 -16.97
N LEU A 494 20.52 3.55 -16.79
CA LEU A 494 19.10 3.63 -17.11
C LEU A 494 18.82 3.52 -18.61
N THR A 495 19.62 4.18 -19.45
CA THR A 495 19.38 4.20 -20.91
C THR A 495 19.41 2.80 -21.53
N PRO A 496 20.43 1.94 -21.27
CA PRO A 496 20.43 0.58 -21.80
C PRO A 496 19.31 -0.30 -21.23
N LEU A 497 18.94 -0.13 -19.94
CA LEU A 497 17.84 -0.88 -19.33
C LEU A 497 16.48 -0.48 -19.93
N ARG A 498 16.24 0.82 -20.11
CA ARG A 498 15.03 1.32 -20.78
C ARG A 498 14.91 0.81 -22.21
N ALA A 499 16.04 0.70 -22.93
CA ALA A 499 16.05 0.21 -24.31
C ALA A 499 15.69 -1.29 -24.44
N VAL A 500 15.58 -2.03 -23.32
CA VAL A 500 15.10 -3.41 -23.32
C VAL A 500 13.59 -3.48 -23.48
N GLN A 501 12.84 -2.45 -23.05
CA GLN A 501 11.36 -2.50 -22.97
C GLN A 501 10.70 -2.84 -24.30
N ALA A 502 10.90 -2.04 -25.33
CA ALA A 502 10.20 -2.23 -26.61
C ALA A 502 10.53 -3.57 -27.30
N PRO A 503 11.83 -4.00 -27.42
CA PRO A 503 12.10 -5.32 -27.98
C PRO A 503 11.61 -6.49 -27.14
N LEU A 504 11.49 -6.32 -25.81
CA LEU A 504 10.98 -7.35 -24.91
C LEU A 504 9.46 -7.45 -25.02
N GLN A 505 8.78 -6.32 -25.15
CA GLN A 505 7.36 -6.25 -25.40
C GLN A 505 7.00 -6.95 -26.71
N ALA A 506 7.66 -6.61 -27.82
CA ALA A 506 7.44 -7.26 -29.10
C ALA A 506 7.66 -8.78 -29.02
N TRP A 507 8.70 -9.20 -28.28
CA TRP A 507 8.91 -10.63 -28.09
C TRP A 507 7.78 -11.30 -27.31
N LEU A 508 7.24 -10.69 -26.26
CA LEU A 508 6.10 -11.21 -25.47
C LEU A 508 4.84 -11.34 -26.32
N GLU A 509 4.59 -10.36 -27.18
CA GLU A 509 3.45 -10.37 -28.12
C GLU A 509 3.58 -11.46 -29.19
N ASP A 510 4.78 -11.67 -29.75
CA ASP A 510 5.07 -12.68 -30.77
C ASP A 510 5.12 -14.12 -30.19
N ASN A 511 5.29 -14.29 -28.87
CA ASN A 511 5.55 -15.59 -28.25
C ASN A 511 4.66 -15.85 -27.01
N PRO A 512 3.31 -15.74 -27.10
CA PRO A 512 2.44 -15.84 -25.93
C PRO A 512 2.41 -17.24 -25.29
N GLU A 513 2.71 -18.29 -26.05
CA GLU A 513 2.69 -19.69 -25.59
C GLU A 513 4.10 -20.26 -25.33
N ALA A 514 5.15 -19.43 -25.40
CA ALA A 514 6.49 -19.90 -25.15
C ALA A 514 6.70 -20.25 -23.67
N ASP A 515 7.40 -21.35 -23.37
CA ASP A 515 7.78 -21.74 -21.99
C ASP A 515 8.53 -20.62 -21.25
N ALA A 516 9.20 -19.76 -21.99
CA ALA A 516 9.93 -18.61 -21.49
C ALA A 516 9.06 -17.39 -21.19
N HIS A 517 7.81 -17.38 -21.62
CA HIS A 517 6.93 -16.21 -21.52
C HIS A 517 6.78 -15.68 -20.09
N PRO A 518 6.54 -16.49 -19.03
CA PRO A 518 6.44 -16.00 -17.67
C PRO A 518 7.71 -15.29 -17.18
N GLN A 519 8.89 -15.86 -17.45
CA GLN A 519 10.18 -15.28 -17.08
C GLN A 519 10.44 -13.95 -17.80
N MET A 520 10.09 -13.87 -19.08
CA MET A 520 10.25 -12.64 -19.87
C MET A 520 9.27 -11.56 -19.39
N LEU A 521 8.08 -11.95 -18.97
CA LEU A 521 7.08 -11.05 -18.40
C LEU A 521 7.55 -10.48 -17.04
N GLU A 522 8.16 -11.30 -16.19
CA GLU A 522 8.80 -10.82 -14.95
C GLU A 522 9.90 -9.79 -15.23
N LEU A 523 10.75 -10.07 -16.22
CA LEU A 523 11.79 -9.12 -16.63
C LEU A 523 11.18 -7.82 -17.15
N TYR A 524 10.10 -7.91 -17.92
CA TYR A 524 9.40 -6.74 -18.44
C TYR A 524 8.88 -5.86 -17.29
N PHE A 525 8.21 -6.45 -16.31
CA PHE A 525 7.73 -5.71 -15.14
C PHE A 525 8.86 -5.12 -14.31
N ALA A 526 9.95 -5.85 -14.10
CA ALA A 526 11.11 -5.34 -13.37
C ALA A 526 11.75 -4.12 -14.04
N VAL A 527 11.88 -4.14 -15.37
CA VAL A 527 12.38 -2.99 -16.15
C VAL A 527 11.38 -1.84 -16.10
N GLN A 528 10.09 -2.13 -16.22
CA GLN A 528 9.04 -1.13 -16.19
C GLN A 528 8.96 -0.42 -14.83
N ASP A 529 9.02 -1.14 -13.72
CA ASP A 529 9.03 -0.58 -12.37
C ASP A 529 10.24 0.34 -12.16
N LEU A 530 11.41 -0.08 -12.66
CA LEU A 530 12.62 0.75 -12.62
C LEU A 530 12.43 2.05 -13.41
N VAL A 531 11.85 1.97 -14.59
CA VAL A 531 11.60 3.17 -15.44
C VAL A 531 10.57 4.10 -14.80
N ARG A 532 9.50 3.56 -14.22
CA ARG A 532 8.48 4.34 -13.50
C ARG A 532 9.06 5.03 -12.27
N ALA A 533 9.89 4.34 -11.49
CA ALA A 533 10.58 4.95 -10.37
C ALA A 533 11.57 6.04 -10.82
N ALA A 534 12.26 5.81 -11.93
CA ALA A 534 13.17 6.79 -12.51
C ALA A 534 12.46 8.08 -12.99
N GLU A 535 11.21 7.99 -13.43
CA GLU A 535 10.41 9.17 -13.83
C GLU A 535 9.97 10.03 -12.65
N ARG A 536 9.92 9.46 -11.45
CA ARG A 536 9.57 10.16 -10.19
C ARG A 536 10.80 10.55 -9.38
N TYR A 537 12.00 10.20 -9.89
CA TYR A 537 13.24 10.36 -9.17
C TYR A 537 13.59 11.84 -8.96
N ASP A 538 13.72 12.23 -7.71
CA ASP A 538 14.08 13.58 -7.27
C ASP A 538 14.98 13.52 -6.03
N SER A 539 15.09 14.61 -5.29
CA SER A 539 15.91 14.71 -4.06
C SER A 539 15.46 13.80 -2.91
N HIS A 540 14.27 13.19 -2.99
CA HIS A 540 13.76 12.24 -2.00
C HIS A 540 14.23 10.80 -2.26
N PHE A 541 14.97 10.57 -3.37
CA PHE A 541 15.50 9.27 -3.77
C PHE A 541 17.03 9.24 -3.70
N VAL A 542 17.54 8.01 -3.65
CA VAL A 542 18.95 7.69 -3.92
C VAL A 542 19.03 6.43 -4.78
N THR A 543 20.08 6.36 -5.60
CA THR A 543 20.43 5.13 -6.32
C THR A 543 21.36 4.29 -5.47
N GLN A 544 20.92 3.10 -5.11
CA GLN A 544 21.73 2.11 -4.41
C GLN A 544 22.23 1.06 -5.41
N LEU A 545 23.52 0.83 -5.41
CA LEU A 545 24.18 -0.27 -6.13
C LEU A 545 24.81 -1.21 -5.12
N THR A 546 24.47 -2.49 -5.20
CA THR A 546 25.04 -3.51 -4.30
C THR A 546 25.67 -4.63 -5.11
N ALA A 547 26.98 -4.76 -5.02
CA ALA A 547 27.76 -5.83 -5.68
C ALA A 547 27.96 -7.03 -4.77
N ARG A 548 27.53 -8.23 -5.22
CA ARG A 548 27.72 -9.50 -4.50
C ARG A 548 28.17 -10.59 -5.46
N GLY A 549 29.43 -11.01 -5.38
CA GLY A 549 29.97 -11.98 -6.34
C GLY A 549 29.83 -11.46 -7.77
N SER A 550 29.18 -12.20 -8.65
CA SER A 550 28.89 -11.83 -10.04
C SER A 550 27.63 -10.96 -10.21
N GLU A 551 26.86 -10.77 -9.13
CA GLU A 551 25.61 -10.03 -9.15
C GLU A 551 25.83 -8.53 -8.92
N LEU A 552 24.99 -7.71 -9.55
CA LEU A 552 24.74 -6.33 -9.20
C LEU A 552 23.24 -6.14 -9.01
N GLU A 553 22.88 -5.65 -7.85
CA GLU A 553 21.54 -5.16 -7.55
C GLU A 553 21.53 -3.63 -7.69
N LEU A 554 20.70 -3.13 -8.57
CA LEU A 554 20.36 -1.72 -8.71
C LEU A 554 19.02 -1.48 -7.99
N GLN A 555 18.98 -0.51 -7.09
CA GLN A 555 17.74 -0.10 -6.44
C GLN A 555 17.59 1.42 -6.49
N LEU A 556 16.45 1.89 -6.97
CA LEU A 556 16.02 3.27 -6.81
C LEU A 556 15.24 3.34 -5.51
N LEU A 557 15.85 3.90 -4.49
CA LEU A 557 15.36 3.86 -3.13
C LEU A 557 14.71 5.18 -2.75
N CYS A 558 13.40 5.18 -2.54
CA CYS A 558 12.71 6.30 -1.93
C CYS A 558 13.07 6.37 -0.44
N LEU A 559 13.74 7.44 -0.02
CA LEU A 559 14.09 7.69 1.39
C LEU A 559 12.97 8.44 2.12
N ASP A 560 12.30 9.34 1.41
CA ASP A 560 11.22 10.14 1.97
C ASP A 560 9.94 10.08 1.10
N PRO A 561 8.93 9.32 1.51
CA PRO A 561 7.68 9.19 0.78
C PRO A 561 6.70 10.34 1.06
N ALA A 562 7.02 11.29 1.93
CA ALA A 562 6.13 12.34 2.41
C ALA A 562 5.39 13.10 1.30
N PRO A 563 6.04 13.57 0.20
CA PRO A 563 5.34 14.30 -0.87
C PRO A 563 4.30 13.46 -1.59
N PHE A 564 4.59 12.17 -1.77
CA PHE A 564 3.70 11.26 -2.50
C PHE A 564 2.49 10.86 -1.66
N VAL A 565 2.70 10.59 -0.37
CA VAL A 565 1.62 10.34 0.58
C VAL A 565 0.73 11.57 0.75
N ASP A 566 1.33 12.77 0.83
CA ASP A 566 0.60 14.04 0.87
C ASP A 566 -0.29 14.22 -0.38
N ALA A 567 0.24 13.95 -1.56
CA ALA A 567 -0.52 14.03 -2.82
C ALA A 567 -1.70 13.06 -2.82
N SER A 568 -1.49 11.80 -2.44
CA SER A 568 -2.56 10.79 -2.37
C SER A 568 -3.65 11.18 -1.38
N LEU A 569 -3.30 11.61 -0.16
CA LEU A 569 -4.26 12.04 0.85
C LEU A 569 -5.03 13.32 0.45
N SER A 570 -4.42 14.17 -0.40
CA SER A 570 -5.04 15.41 -0.88
C SER A 570 -6.16 15.18 -1.90
N THR A 571 -6.34 13.95 -2.38
CA THR A 571 -7.47 13.59 -3.26
C THR A 571 -8.79 13.49 -2.51
N GLY A 572 -8.76 13.41 -1.17
CA GLY A 572 -9.95 13.26 -0.33
C GLY A 572 -10.26 14.46 0.54
N ARG A 573 -11.50 14.48 1.07
CA ARG A 573 -12.01 15.49 2.02
C ARG A 573 -11.28 15.41 3.36
N SER A 574 -11.12 14.19 3.90
CA SER A 574 -10.46 13.99 5.18
C SER A 574 -9.71 12.67 5.26
N ALA A 575 -8.63 12.66 6.03
CA ALA A 575 -7.86 11.47 6.33
C ALA A 575 -7.61 11.35 7.84
N THR A 576 -8.08 10.27 8.44
CA THR A 576 -7.79 9.91 9.82
C THR A 576 -6.80 8.76 9.83
N LEU A 577 -5.58 9.01 10.29
CA LEU A 577 -4.52 8.04 10.44
C LEU A 577 -4.44 7.63 11.92
N PHE A 578 -4.66 6.36 12.20
CA PHE A 578 -4.73 5.91 13.59
C PHE A 578 -3.98 4.60 13.81
N SER A 579 -3.43 4.47 15.02
CA SER A 579 -2.73 3.26 15.48
C SER A 579 -2.54 3.31 16.99
N ALA A 580 -2.15 2.18 17.58
CA ALA A 580 -1.73 2.11 18.98
C ALA A 580 -0.37 2.79 19.23
N THR A 581 0.47 2.90 18.22
CA THR A 581 1.90 3.24 18.34
C THR A 581 2.32 4.33 17.35
N LEU A 582 1.72 5.53 17.43
CA LEU A 582 2.12 6.71 16.63
C LEU A 582 3.01 7.66 17.46
N THR A 583 4.03 7.13 18.10
CA THR A 583 4.94 7.91 18.96
C THR A 583 6.34 8.01 18.35
N PRO A 584 6.94 9.21 18.27
CA PRO A 584 6.31 10.52 18.53
C PRO A 584 5.43 10.97 17.34
N PRO A 585 4.33 11.68 17.57
CA PRO A 585 3.44 12.13 16.48
C PRO A 585 4.15 13.03 15.44
N ALA A 586 5.12 13.82 15.88
CA ALA A 586 5.90 14.70 15.00
C ALA A 586 6.67 13.92 13.92
N TYR A 587 7.21 12.76 14.26
CA TYR A 587 7.89 11.87 13.31
C TYR A 587 6.91 11.39 12.23
N TYR A 588 5.77 10.83 12.63
CA TYR A 588 4.79 10.31 11.68
C TYR A 588 4.20 11.41 10.78
N ARG A 589 3.91 12.59 11.35
CA ARG A 589 3.45 13.73 10.56
C ARG A 589 4.49 14.16 9.52
N SER A 590 5.77 14.15 9.89
CA SER A 590 6.88 14.50 8.98
C SER A 590 6.97 13.49 7.83
N VAL A 591 7.16 12.19 8.14
CA VAL A 591 7.40 11.15 7.12
C VAL A 591 6.18 10.80 6.27
N LEU A 592 4.99 11.25 6.65
CA LEU A 592 3.74 11.07 5.91
C LEU A 592 3.22 12.37 5.27
N GLY A 593 4.04 13.42 5.22
CA GLY A 593 3.69 14.68 4.54
C GLY A 593 2.54 15.47 5.17
N CYS A 594 2.29 15.26 6.47
CA CYS A 594 1.17 15.83 7.19
C CYS A 594 1.63 16.75 8.35
N ALA A 595 2.62 17.61 8.11
CA ALA A 595 3.27 18.41 9.16
C ALA A 595 2.29 19.28 9.97
N ASP A 596 1.26 19.79 9.33
CA ASP A 596 0.20 20.65 9.89
C ASP A 596 -1.00 19.86 10.45
N ALA A 597 -1.00 18.52 10.35
CA ALA A 597 -2.10 17.71 10.84
C ALA A 597 -2.28 17.79 12.36
N ARG A 598 -3.53 17.79 12.81
CA ARG A 598 -3.84 17.65 14.23
C ARG A 598 -3.46 16.26 14.72
N ALA A 599 -2.79 16.18 15.86
CA ALA A 599 -2.45 14.92 16.52
C ALA A 599 -3.13 14.83 17.89
N VAL A 600 -3.71 13.67 18.19
CA VAL A 600 -4.37 13.36 19.45
C VAL A 600 -3.80 12.03 19.97
N ALA A 601 -3.39 12.03 21.24
CA ALA A 601 -2.98 10.83 21.96
C ALA A 601 -3.99 10.56 23.08
N LEU A 602 -4.50 9.36 23.16
CA LEU A 602 -5.47 8.93 24.16
C LEU A 602 -4.79 8.11 25.25
N GLU A 603 -5.31 8.20 26.47
CA GLU A 603 -4.90 7.34 27.57
C GLU A 603 -5.42 5.92 27.38
N SER A 604 -4.78 4.94 28.05
CA SER A 604 -5.27 3.58 28.05
C SER A 604 -6.66 3.49 28.69
N PRO A 605 -7.60 2.72 28.13
CA PRO A 605 -8.90 2.51 28.76
C PRO A 605 -8.86 1.58 29.97
N PHE A 606 -7.69 0.98 30.24
CA PHE A 606 -7.50 -0.04 31.27
C PHE A 606 -6.93 0.58 32.54
N PRO A 607 -7.29 0.05 33.73
CA PRO A 607 -6.72 0.48 35.00
C PRO A 607 -5.20 0.32 35.01
N ALA A 608 -4.49 1.36 35.46
CA ALA A 608 -3.03 1.36 35.49
C ALA A 608 -2.48 0.28 36.48
N GLY A 609 -3.20 0.01 37.56
CA GLY A 609 -2.84 -1.01 38.55
C GLY A 609 -2.87 -2.44 38.02
N ASN A 610 -3.56 -2.70 36.89
CA ASN A 610 -3.61 -4.02 36.27
C ASN A 610 -2.36 -4.33 35.42
N LEU A 611 -1.50 -3.34 35.12
CA LEU A 611 -0.27 -3.51 34.36
C LEU A 611 0.95 -3.29 35.26
N GLY A 612 1.65 -4.37 35.61
CA GLY A 612 2.95 -4.30 36.28
C GLY A 612 4.02 -3.90 35.26
N LEU A 613 4.67 -2.74 35.47
CA LEU A 613 5.72 -2.23 34.61
C LEU A 613 7.05 -2.18 35.36
N PHE A 614 8.02 -2.98 34.91
CA PHE A 614 9.31 -3.08 35.56
C PHE A 614 10.44 -2.91 34.54
N CYS A 615 11.52 -2.22 34.96
CA CYS A 615 12.72 -2.06 34.16
C CYS A 615 13.96 -2.47 34.97
N LEU A 616 14.83 -3.26 34.36
CA LEU A 616 16.15 -3.60 34.90
C LEU A 616 17.23 -2.85 34.09
N PRO A 617 17.57 -1.60 34.45
CA PRO A 617 18.53 -0.79 33.71
C PRO A 617 20.00 -1.24 33.93
N GLY A 618 20.26 -2.15 34.87
CA GLY A 618 21.58 -2.74 35.08
C GLY A 618 22.00 -3.76 34.03
N ILE A 619 21.07 -4.15 33.11
CA ILE A 619 21.35 -5.08 32.02
C ILE A 619 21.59 -4.30 30.74
N SER A 620 22.76 -4.50 30.08
CA SER A 620 23.03 -3.94 28.76
C SER A 620 22.88 -5.02 27.69
N THR A 621 21.98 -4.78 26.73
CA THR A 621 21.77 -5.69 25.57
C THR A 621 22.43 -5.17 24.29
N ARG A 622 23.37 -4.21 24.41
CA ARG A 622 24.17 -3.71 23.29
C ARG A 622 24.98 -4.84 22.69
N TYR A 623 25.20 -4.81 21.38
CA TYR A 623 25.88 -5.89 20.66
C TYR A 623 27.17 -6.38 21.36
N ARG A 624 28.03 -5.45 21.81
CA ARG A 624 29.29 -5.76 22.52
C ARG A 624 29.12 -6.35 23.92
N ASP A 625 27.95 -6.19 24.54
CA ASP A 625 27.66 -6.58 25.92
C ASP A 625 26.77 -7.83 25.99
N ARG A 626 26.30 -8.36 24.83
CA ARG A 626 25.33 -9.47 24.77
C ARG A 626 25.80 -10.72 25.47
N GLU A 627 27.03 -11.17 25.19
CA GLU A 627 27.58 -12.37 25.82
C GLU A 627 27.59 -12.28 27.35
N ARG A 628 27.94 -11.11 27.89
CA ARG A 628 27.98 -10.86 29.33
C ARG A 628 26.59 -10.77 29.96
N SER A 629 25.60 -10.39 29.16
CA SER A 629 24.21 -10.19 29.65
C SER A 629 23.36 -11.46 29.59
N VAL A 630 23.78 -12.52 28.93
CA VAL A 630 23.01 -13.76 28.74
C VAL A 630 22.47 -14.26 30.08
N GLN A 631 23.33 -14.48 31.06
CA GLN A 631 22.96 -15.00 32.38
C GLN A 631 21.98 -14.07 33.12
N SER A 632 22.25 -12.76 33.11
CA SER A 632 21.39 -11.78 33.78
C SER A 632 20.01 -11.69 33.13
N VAL A 633 19.92 -11.83 31.80
CA VAL A 633 18.64 -11.91 31.08
C VAL A 633 17.92 -13.21 31.44
N SER A 634 18.59 -14.36 31.41
CA SER A 634 18.03 -15.65 31.81
C SER A 634 17.48 -15.61 33.25
N ASP A 635 18.23 -15.05 34.20
CA ASP A 635 17.79 -14.91 35.59
C ASP A 635 16.54 -14.01 35.71
N ALA A 636 16.50 -12.89 34.98
CA ALA A 636 15.35 -12.01 34.99
C ALA A 636 14.11 -12.71 34.38
N LEU A 637 14.27 -13.44 33.27
CA LEU A 637 13.20 -14.22 32.65
C LEU A 637 12.70 -15.34 33.57
N ALA A 638 13.59 -16.02 34.30
CA ALA A 638 13.20 -17.03 35.25
C ALA A 638 12.37 -16.46 36.41
N ARG A 639 12.78 -15.32 37.00
CA ARG A 639 11.99 -14.61 38.03
C ARG A 639 10.62 -14.21 37.54
N LEU A 640 10.52 -13.71 36.28
CA LEU A 640 9.25 -13.40 35.67
C LEU A 640 8.37 -14.65 35.54
N ALA A 641 8.88 -15.71 34.94
CA ALA A 641 8.15 -16.96 34.70
C ALA A 641 7.74 -17.73 35.96
N GLN A 642 8.52 -17.61 37.08
CA GLN A 642 8.25 -18.20 38.38
C GLN A 642 7.27 -17.38 39.23
N SER A 643 7.01 -16.11 38.87
CA SER A 643 6.20 -15.23 39.69
C SER A 643 4.72 -15.59 39.72
N ARG A 644 4.20 -16.24 38.71
CA ARG A 644 2.84 -16.78 38.59
C ARG A 644 2.79 -17.84 37.50
N VAL A 645 2.02 -18.90 37.69
CA VAL A 645 1.73 -19.88 36.61
C VAL A 645 0.97 -19.19 35.50
N GLY A 646 1.44 -19.32 34.25
CA GLY A 646 0.84 -18.67 33.07
C GLY A 646 1.75 -18.67 31.87
N ASN A 647 1.28 -18.05 30.79
CA ASN A 647 2.06 -17.93 29.56
C ASN A 647 2.77 -16.58 29.51
N TYR A 648 4.02 -16.60 29.10
CA TYR A 648 4.89 -15.45 28.95
C TYR A 648 5.54 -15.43 27.56
N LEU A 649 5.85 -14.26 27.03
CA LEU A 649 6.63 -14.06 25.80
C LEU A 649 7.85 -13.19 26.07
N ALA A 650 9.01 -13.65 25.66
CA ALA A 650 10.26 -12.88 25.69
C ALA A 650 10.61 -12.46 24.26
N PHE A 651 10.69 -11.16 24.00
CA PHE A 651 10.97 -10.56 22.70
C PHE A 651 12.42 -10.12 22.59
N PHE A 652 13.13 -10.61 21.57
CA PHE A 652 14.56 -10.39 21.36
C PHE A 652 14.83 -9.55 20.10
N PRO A 653 15.97 -8.82 20.03
CA PRO A 653 16.33 -8.01 18.86
C PRO A 653 16.86 -8.84 17.68
N SER A 654 17.21 -10.12 17.87
CA SER A 654 17.71 -11.02 16.82
C SER A 654 17.59 -12.50 17.23
N TYR A 655 17.51 -13.38 16.25
CA TYR A 655 17.50 -14.84 16.45
C TYR A 655 18.80 -15.35 17.12
N ALA A 656 19.95 -14.79 16.79
CA ALA A 656 21.22 -15.21 17.39
C ALA A 656 21.23 -14.99 18.91
N TYR A 657 20.82 -13.80 19.37
CA TYR A 657 20.77 -13.49 20.79
C TYR A 657 19.63 -14.23 21.50
N LEU A 658 18.50 -14.43 20.83
CA LEU A 658 17.41 -15.28 21.34
C LEU A 658 17.91 -16.69 21.63
N ARG A 659 18.63 -17.33 20.71
CA ARG A 659 19.16 -18.69 20.88
C ARG A 659 20.16 -18.78 22.03
N GLN A 660 21.10 -17.86 22.11
CA GLN A 660 22.08 -17.80 23.20
C GLN A 660 21.42 -17.76 24.58
N VAL A 661 20.41 -16.90 24.76
CA VAL A 661 19.68 -16.77 26.02
C VAL A 661 18.80 -18.00 26.27
N GLN A 662 18.15 -18.55 25.25
CA GLN A 662 17.30 -19.73 25.39
C GLN A 662 18.09 -20.97 25.78
N GLU A 663 19.26 -21.19 25.20
CA GLU A 663 20.17 -22.29 25.54
C GLU A 663 20.63 -22.20 27.01
N ASP A 664 21.10 -21.04 27.47
CA ASP A 664 21.45 -20.78 28.87
C ASP A 664 20.26 -20.96 29.81
N PHE A 665 19.09 -20.43 29.41
CA PHE A 665 17.86 -20.54 30.17
C PHE A 665 17.42 -21.99 30.35
N ALA A 666 17.38 -22.78 29.28
CA ALA A 666 16.98 -24.18 29.32
C ALA A 666 17.93 -25.05 30.17
N ALA A 667 19.23 -24.76 30.11
CA ALA A 667 20.22 -25.43 30.91
C ALA A 667 20.10 -25.14 32.42
N ARG A 668 19.80 -23.89 32.79
CA ARG A 668 19.76 -23.43 34.18
C ARG A 668 18.39 -23.59 34.85
N TYR A 669 17.31 -23.55 34.07
CA TYR A 669 15.92 -23.59 34.54
C TYR A 669 15.09 -24.66 33.83
N PRO A 670 15.49 -25.95 33.87
CA PRO A 670 14.84 -27.04 33.13
C PRO A 670 13.39 -27.33 33.57
N GLY A 671 12.98 -26.81 34.74
CA GLY A 671 11.59 -26.93 35.22
C GLY A 671 10.58 -25.98 34.56
N ILE A 672 11.00 -25.08 33.71
CA ILE A 672 10.12 -24.14 32.99
C ILE A 672 10.06 -24.55 31.51
N SER A 673 8.85 -24.84 31.02
CA SER A 673 8.65 -25.17 29.60
C SER A 673 8.95 -23.98 28.71
N THR A 674 9.67 -24.24 27.62
CA THR A 674 10.01 -23.19 26.62
C THR A 674 9.40 -23.48 25.28
N LEU A 675 9.09 -22.40 24.52
CA LEU A 675 8.62 -22.44 23.15
C LEU A 675 9.44 -21.43 22.34
N VAL A 676 10.04 -21.85 21.21
CA VAL A 676 11.01 -21.02 20.47
C VAL A 676 10.49 -20.72 19.07
N GLN A 677 10.57 -19.46 18.67
CA GLN A 677 10.26 -19.03 17.31
C GLN A 677 11.41 -19.44 16.38
N GLU A 678 11.12 -20.28 15.41
CA GLU A 678 12.03 -20.58 14.28
C GLU A 678 12.01 -19.48 13.22
N SER A 679 13.10 -19.39 12.45
CA SER A 679 13.16 -18.49 11.31
C SER A 679 12.38 -19.05 10.12
N GLY A 680 11.62 -18.22 9.40
CA GLY A 680 10.89 -18.64 8.20
C GLY A 680 9.60 -19.42 8.47
N LEU A 681 8.97 -19.25 9.64
CA LEU A 681 7.68 -19.87 9.97
C LEU A 681 6.62 -19.48 8.94
N ASP A 682 5.92 -20.47 8.40
CA ASP A 682 4.71 -20.30 7.62
C ASP A 682 3.48 -20.02 8.50
N ASP A 683 2.33 -19.78 7.87
CA ASP A 683 1.08 -19.47 8.59
C ASP A 683 0.62 -20.67 9.46
N ALA A 684 0.85 -21.90 9.04
CA ALA A 684 0.47 -23.10 9.79
C ALA A 684 1.33 -23.27 11.05
N ALA A 685 2.64 -23.13 10.91
CA ALA A 685 3.58 -23.18 12.04
C ALA A 685 3.36 -22.03 13.03
N ARG A 686 3.00 -20.84 12.51
CA ARG A 686 2.58 -19.71 13.35
C ARG A 686 1.31 -20.02 14.14
N ALA A 687 0.30 -20.59 13.51
CA ALA A 687 -0.94 -21.00 14.18
C ALA A 687 -0.67 -22.05 15.26
N ALA A 688 0.20 -23.04 14.98
CA ALA A 688 0.61 -24.05 15.92
C ALA A 688 1.34 -23.46 17.15
N PHE A 689 2.24 -22.49 16.93
CA PHE A 689 2.89 -21.76 18.04
C PHE A 689 1.87 -21.07 18.94
N LEU A 690 0.90 -20.36 18.34
CA LEU A 690 -0.13 -19.63 19.09
C LEU A 690 -1.13 -20.55 19.81
N ALA A 691 -1.39 -21.74 19.28
CA ALA A 691 -2.25 -22.73 19.90
C ALA A 691 -1.65 -23.30 21.21
N ARG A 692 -0.30 -23.25 21.36
CA ARG A 692 0.37 -23.66 22.59
C ARG A 692 0.18 -22.68 23.76
N LEU A 693 -0.19 -21.43 23.47
CA LEU A 693 -0.53 -20.43 24.49
C LEU A 693 -2.00 -20.58 24.87
N GLU A 694 -2.30 -21.65 25.64
CA GLU A 694 -3.65 -21.98 26.05
C GLU A 694 -4.13 -21.06 27.19
N PRO A 695 -5.43 -20.78 27.30
CA PRO A 695 -5.97 -20.12 28.48
C PRO A 695 -5.87 -21.02 29.70
N ASP A 696 -5.66 -20.45 30.90
CA ASP A 696 -5.56 -21.13 32.21
C ASP A 696 -4.61 -22.33 32.17
N PRO A 697 -3.33 -22.17 31.84
CA PRO A 697 -2.40 -23.26 31.69
C PRO A 697 -2.03 -23.85 33.05
N ALA A 698 -1.93 -25.19 33.13
CA ALA A 698 -1.54 -25.90 34.37
C ALA A 698 -0.06 -25.68 34.76
N HIS A 699 0.77 -25.30 33.79
CA HIS A 699 2.20 -25.06 33.96
C HIS A 699 2.65 -23.81 33.22
N THR A 700 3.68 -23.16 33.75
CA THR A 700 4.26 -21.96 33.08
C THR A 700 4.88 -22.33 31.75
N LEU A 701 4.56 -21.56 30.72
CA LEU A 701 5.16 -21.60 29.38
C LEU A 701 5.82 -20.26 29.05
N LEU A 702 7.11 -20.28 28.71
CA LEU A 702 7.87 -19.13 28.27
C LEU A 702 8.19 -19.25 26.77
N GLY A 703 7.56 -18.39 25.96
CA GLY A 703 7.83 -18.28 24.53
C GLY A 703 8.98 -17.31 24.25
N PHE A 704 9.89 -17.70 23.37
CA PHE A 704 10.99 -16.85 22.86
C PHE A 704 10.67 -16.41 21.43
N ALA A 705 10.57 -15.12 21.20
CA ALA A 705 10.21 -14.54 19.91
C ALA A 705 11.10 -13.34 19.54
N VAL A 706 11.14 -12.98 18.26
CA VAL A 706 11.90 -11.83 17.77
C VAL A 706 10.99 -10.60 17.66
N MET A 707 11.47 -9.45 18.12
CA MET A 707 10.76 -8.16 18.03
C MET A 707 10.52 -7.75 16.56
N GLY A 708 9.32 -7.25 16.28
CA GLY A 708 8.93 -6.85 14.90
C GLY A 708 8.69 -8.05 13.97
N GLY A 709 8.72 -9.28 14.49
CA GLY A 709 8.31 -10.48 13.78
C GLY A 709 6.80 -10.72 13.86
N ILE A 710 6.39 -11.89 13.35
CA ILE A 710 4.98 -12.30 13.21
C ILE A 710 4.19 -12.37 14.53
N PHE A 711 4.87 -12.42 15.68
CA PHE A 711 4.27 -12.45 17.02
C PHE A 711 4.20 -11.05 17.66
N GLY A 712 4.98 -10.10 17.16
CA GLY A 712 4.96 -8.69 17.63
C GLY A 712 3.71 -7.93 17.16
N GLU A 713 3.02 -8.41 16.10
CA GLU A 713 1.89 -7.70 15.49
C GLU A 713 0.79 -8.68 15.04
N GLY A 714 -0.47 -8.23 15.06
CA GLY A 714 -1.61 -8.99 14.48
C GLY A 714 -1.98 -10.29 15.19
N VAL A 715 -1.56 -10.47 16.45
CA VAL A 715 -1.93 -11.62 17.29
C VAL A 715 -2.81 -11.14 18.44
N ASP A 716 -3.93 -11.80 18.65
CA ASP A 716 -4.82 -11.55 19.79
C ASP A 716 -4.67 -12.69 20.82
N LEU A 717 -4.10 -12.34 21.98
CA LEU A 717 -3.89 -13.23 23.11
C LEU A 717 -4.61 -12.64 24.34
N ALA A 718 -5.95 -12.52 24.23
CA ALA A 718 -6.77 -11.98 25.30
C ALA A 718 -6.84 -12.93 26.51
N GLY A 719 -7.05 -12.35 27.71
CA GLY A 719 -7.17 -13.08 28.96
C GLY A 719 -5.87 -13.76 29.37
N ASP A 720 -5.97 -14.91 30.01
CA ASP A 720 -4.84 -15.67 30.56
C ASP A 720 -3.95 -16.35 29.51
N ARG A 721 -4.25 -16.17 28.21
CA ARG A 721 -3.38 -16.65 27.14
C ARG A 721 -2.02 -15.95 27.11
N LEU A 722 -1.89 -14.75 27.68
CA LEU A 722 -0.62 -14.06 27.86
C LEU A 722 -0.68 -13.15 29.08
N ILE A 723 -0.06 -13.53 30.17
CA ILE A 723 -0.04 -12.75 31.42
C ILE A 723 1.22 -11.92 31.61
N GLY A 724 2.21 -12.05 30.74
CA GLY A 724 3.40 -11.21 30.84
C GLY A 724 4.29 -11.27 29.60
N CYS A 725 5.01 -10.18 29.38
CA CYS A 725 6.06 -10.17 28.39
C CYS A 725 7.35 -9.54 28.92
N ALA A 726 8.49 -10.04 28.41
CA ALA A 726 9.79 -9.44 28.62
C ALA A 726 10.30 -8.88 27.29
N ILE A 727 10.82 -7.66 27.31
CA ILE A 727 11.39 -6.98 26.15
C ILE A 727 12.89 -6.82 26.34
N VAL A 728 13.64 -7.62 25.62
CA VAL A 728 15.11 -7.69 25.70
C VAL A 728 15.71 -6.73 24.68
N GLY A 729 16.08 -5.54 25.16
CA GLY A 729 16.62 -4.47 24.31
C GLY A 729 15.57 -3.55 23.71
N VAL A 730 16.03 -2.52 22.98
CA VAL A 730 15.20 -1.41 22.47
C VAL A 730 14.80 -1.57 21.00
N GLY A 731 14.86 -2.77 20.46
CA GLY A 731 14.31 -3.12 19.14
C GLY A 731 14.93 -2.40 17.94
N LEU A 732 16.12 -1.79 18.09
CA LEU A 732 16.75 -1.03 16.98
C LEU A 732 16.87 -1.90 15.73
N PRO A 733 16.57 -1.36 14.53
CA PRO A 733 16.89 -2.00 13.27
C PRO A 733 18.36 -2.38 13.18
N GLN A 734 18.67 -3.44 12.43
CA GLN A 734 20.05 -3.85 12.19
C GLN A 734 20.79 -2.76 11.44
N VAL A 735 22.04 -2.49 11.89
CA VAL A 735 22.93 -1.58 11.17
C VAL A 735 23.31 -2.20 9.83
N ASN A 736 22.99 -1.52 8.77
CA ASN A 736 23.32 -1.88 7.40
C ASN A 736 23.46 -0.61 6.55
N PRO A 737 24.07 -0.70 5.36
CA PRO A 737 24.30 0.48 4.52
C PRO A 737 23.05 1.30 4.21
N ARG A 738 21.91 0.63 3.97
CA ARG A 738 20.61 1.29 3.71
C ARG A 738 20.13 2.10 4.92
N GLN A 739 20.23 1.52 6.11
CA GLN A 739 19.82 2.18 7.36
C GLN A 739 20.72 3.37 7.69
N GLU A 740 22.03 3.24 7.40
CA GLU A 740 22.98 4.35 7.53
C GLU A 740 22.73 5.47 6.51
N MET A 741 22.31 5.12 5.27
CA MET A 741 21.92 6.13 4.27
C MET A 741 20.66 6.89 4.73
N LEU A 742 19.66 6.17 5.26
CA LEU A 742 18.45 6.79 5.82
C LEU A 742 18.80 7.73 7.00
N ARG A 743 19.71 7.31 7.90
CA ARG A 743 20.21 8.16 8.99
C ARG A 743 20.83 9.42 8.43
N ARG A 744 21.74 9.33 7.47
CA ARG A 744 22.43 10.48 6.86
C ARG A 744 21.44 11.43 6.19
N TYR A 745 20.45 10.90 5.49
CA TYR A 745 19.40 11.70 4.85
C TYR A 745 18.68 12.57 5.88
N TYR A 746 18.15 11.99 6.97
CA TYR A 746 17.43 12.74 7.99
C TYR A 746 18.36 13.59 8.89
N ASP A 747 19.64 13.22 9.05
CA ASP A 747 20.62 14.12 9.70
C ASP A 747 20.79 15.41 8.88
N ALA A 748 20.87 15.32 7.57
CA ALA A 748 20.94 16.47 6.68
C ALA A 748 19.65 17.30 6.65
N GLN A 749 18.48 16.65 6.74
CA GLN A 749 17.17 17.32 6.68
C GLN A 749 16.79 18.04 7.98
N ASN A 750 17.01 17.42 9.13
CA ASN A 750 16.48 17.89 10.41
C ASN A 750 17.38 17.62 11.65
N GLY A 751 18.57 17.08 11.45
CA GLY A 751 19.53 16.76 12.54
C GLY A 751 19.10 15.57 13.42
N ALA A 752 18.05 14.80 13.03
CA ALA A 752 17.49 13.73 13.84
C ALA A 752 17.63 12.34 13.19
N GLY A 753 18.68 12.15 12.39
CA GLY A 753 18.82 10.92 11.59
C GLY A 753 18.85 9.65 12.42
N PHE A 754 19.52 9.63 13.58
CA PHE A 754 19.50 8.45 14.47
C PHE A 754 18.10 8.16 15.01
N ASP A 755 17.34 9.18 15.34
CA ASP A 755 15.97 9.04 15.81
C ASP A 755 15.08 8.44 14.73
N TYR A 756 15.13 8.97 13.53
CA TYR A 756 14.30 8.54 12.38
C TYR A 756 14.68 7.16 11.88
N ALA A 757 15.97 6.85 11.78
CA ALA A 757 16.43 5.58 11.24
C ALA A 757 16.39 4.44 12.27
N TYR A 758 16.60 4.71 13.54
CA TYR A 758 16.82 3.66 14.54
C TYR A 758 15.89 3.76 15.74
N ARG A 759 15.87 4.91 16.45
CA ARG A 759 15.20 5.00 17.77
C ARG A 759 13.69 4.89 17.65
N TYR A 760 13.05 5.65 16.78
CA TYR A 760 11.59 5.63 16.63
C TYR A 760 11.07 4.29 16.09
N PRO A 761 11.63 3.71 15.02
CA PRO A 761 11.24 2.37 14.59
C PRO A 761 11.48 1.29 15.65
N GLY A 762 12.58 1.39 16.41
CA GLY A 762 12.88 0.46 17.49
C GLY A 762 11.88 0.53 18.64
N MET A 763 11.59 1.75 19.12
CA MET A 763 10.61 1.94 20.19
C MET A 763 9.19 1.56 19.77
N ASN A 764 8.84 1.76 18.50
CA ASN A 764 7.55 1.30 17.99
C ASN A 764 7.38 -0.20 18.18
N LYS A 765 8.41 -1.02 17.86
CA LYS A 765 8.40 -2.47 18.09
C LYS A 765 8.27 -2.83 19.58
N VAL A 766 8.95 -2.10 20.45
CA VAL A 766 8.85 -2.26 21.91
C VAL A 766 7.41 -2.03 22.37
N LEU A 767 6.80 -0.92 21.95
CA LEU A 767 5.43 -0.56 22.34
C LEU A 767 4.39 -1.55 21.79
N GLN A 768 4.59 -2.07 20.60
CA GLN A 768 3.74 -3.10 20.02
C GLN A 768 3.80 -4.41 20.81
N ALA A 769 5.01 -4.86 21.17
CA ALA A 769 5.21 -6.06 21.98
C ALA A 769 4.59 -5.91 23.37
N ALA A 770 4.81 -4.79 24.03
CA ALA A 770 4.23 -4.49 25.35
C ALA A 770 2.69 -4.41 25.32
N GLY A 771 2.12 -3.86 24.25
CA GLY A 771 0.68 -3.75 24.08
C GLY A 771 -0.08 -5.06 23.87
N ARG A 772 0.59 -6.23 24.00
CA ARG A 772 -0.04 -7.56 23.91
C ARG A 772 -0.61 -8.04 25.24
N VAL A 773 -0.13 -7.53 26.35
CA VAL A 773 -0.39 -8.09 27.70
C VAL A 773 -1.80 -7.73 28.20
N ILE A 774 -2.25 -6.52 27.98
CA ILE A 774 -3.59 -6.05 28.42
C ILE A 774 -4.47 -5.82 27.19
N ARG A 775 -5.60 -6.53 27.12
CA ARG A 775 -6.57 -6.47 26.02
C ARG A 775 -7.98 -6.17 26.47
N THR A 776 -8.32 -6.58 27.69
CA THR A 776 -9.61 -6.37 28.31
C THR A 776 -9.45 -5.62 29.66
N PRO A 777 -10.49 -5.02 30.21
CA PRO A 777 -10.41 -4.37 31.53
C PRO A 777 -10.06 -5.34 32.67
N GLU A 778 -10.37 -6.62 32.52
CA GLU A 778 -10.16 -7.67 33.48
C GLU A 778 -8.75 -8.24 33.44
N ASP A 779 -8.01 -8.01 32.36
CA ASP A 779 -6.65 -8.54 32.19
C ASP A 779 -5.72 -7.92 33.24
N LYS A 780 -4.90 -8.76 33.86
CA LYS A 780 -3.82 -8.36 34.74
C LYS A 780 -2.52 -8.99 34.28
N GLY A 781 -1.48 -8.18 34.07
CA GLY A 781 -0.25 -8.72 33.51
C GLY A 781 0.97 -7.82 33.71
N VAL A 782 2.13 -8.34 33.29
CA VAL A 782 3.46 -7.73 33.54
C VAL A 782 4.20 -7.46 32.24
N VAL A 783 4.82 -6.29 32.15
CA VAL A 783 5.81 -5.95 31.12
C VAL A 783 7.15 -5.70 31.81
N LEU A 784 8.17 -6.47 31.41
CA LEU A 784 9.53 -6.38 31.92
C LEU A 784 10.46 -5.83 30.82
N LEU A 785 11.06 -4.67 31.05
CA LEU A 785 12.00 -4.03 30.15
C LEU A 785 13.45 -4.33 30.58
N LEU A 786 14.23 -4.94 29.71
CA LEU A 786 15.61 -5.38 29.99
C LEU A 786 16.58 -4.64 29.06
N ASP A 787 16.99 -3.44 29.43
CA ASP A 787 18.07 -2.65 28.80
C ASP A 787 18.35 -1.34 29.56
N ASP A 788 19.63 -0.92 29.59
CA ASP A 788 20.08 0.34 30.19
C ASP A 788 19.49 1.59 29.53
N ARG A 789 19.13 1.49 28.25
CA ARG A 789 18.62 2.61 27.46
C ARG A 789 17.22 3.04 27.89
N PHE A 790 16.41 2.14 28.45
CA PHE A 790 15.08 2.53 28.95
C PHE A 790 15.10 3.50 30.12
N ALA A 791 16.24 3.62 30.82
CA ALA A 791 16.44 4.62 31.87
C ALA A 791 16.95 5.99 31.32
N LYS A 792 17.19 6.11 30.01
CA LYS A 792 17.67 7.37 29.41
C LYS A 792 16.52 8.28 29.01
N PRO A 793 16.63 9.61 29.23
CA PRO A 793 15.58 10.57 28.91
C PRO A 793 15.10 10.49 27.46
N ASP A 794 16.03 10.23 26.53
CA ASP A 794 15.72 10.10 25.08
C ASP A 794 14.76 8.95 24.74
N TYR A 795 14.74 7.90 25.54
CA TYR A 795 13.81 6.78 25.38
C TYR A 795 12.55 6.98 26.23
N GLN A 796 12.70 7.54 27.44
CA GLN A 796 11.57 7.78 28.35
C GLN A 796 10.53 8.72 27.74
N ARG A 797 10.95 9.75 26.99
CA ARG A 797 10.02 10.66 26.27
C ARG A 797 9.15 9.96 25.20
N LEU A 798 9.51 8.73 24.83
CA LEU A 798 8.76 7.92 23.88
C LEU A 798 7.81 6.92 24.56
N PHE A 799 7.77 6.89 25.88
CA PHE A 799 6.85 6.03 26.61
C PHE A 799 5.41 6.54 26.49
N PRO A 800 4.43 5.63 26.44
CA PRO A 800 3.03 6.00 26.43
C PRO A 800 2.65 6.72 27.74
N LEU A 801 1.62 7.57 27.67
CA LEU A 801 1.15 8.34 28.83
C LEU A 801 0.78 7.48 30.04
N HIS A 802 0.31 6.26 29.81
CA HIS A 802 -0.09 5.29 30.84
C HIS A 802 1.08 4.51 31.46
N TRP A 803 2.34 4.77 31.07
CA TRP A 803 3.53 4.13 31.66
C TRP A 803 4.15 4.94 32.80
N LYS A 804 3.48 5.94 33.36
CA LYS A 804 3.98 6.80 34.45
C LYS A 804 4.36 6.03 35.72
N HIS A 805 3.82 4.83 35.92
CA HIS A 805 4.08 3.99 37.08
C HIS A 805 5.20 2.95 36.86
N LEU A 806 6.00 3.10 35.80
CA LEU A 806 7.17 2.25 35.51
C LEU A 806 8.18 2.31 36.67
N GLN A 807 8.51 1.14 37.22
CA GLN A 807 9.47 1.00 38.31
C GLN A 807 10.82 0.56 37.79
N TYR A 808 11.87 1.29 38.17
CA TYR A 808 13.25 0.96 37.88
C TYR A 808 13.84 0.17 39.05
N LEU A 809 14.28 -1.06 38.80
CA LEU A 809 14.72 -2.00 39.82
C LEU A 809 16.23 -2.27 39.67
N PRO A 810 16.98 -2.39 40.79
CA PRO A 810 18.43 -2.54 40.72
C PRO A 810 18.89 -3.92 40.23
N GLY A 811 18.02 -4.95 40.30
CA GLY A 811 18.40 -6.28 39.89
C GLY A 811 17.32 -7.35 40.12
N PRO A 812 17.62 -8.61 39.82
CA PRO A 812 16.65 -9.73 39.84
C PRO A 812 15.97 -9.94 41.22
N ALA A 813 16.66 -9.75 42.33
CA ALA A 813 16.08 -9.91 43.69
C ALA A 813 15.00 -8.84 43.98
N ALA A 814 15.23 -7.59 43.55
CA ALA A 814 14.22 -6.54 43.67
C ALA A 814 13.04 -6.79 42.73
N LEU A 815 13.29 -7.37 41.56
CA LEU A 815 12.24 -7.78 40.61
C LEU A 815 11.32 -8.83 41.24
N GLU A 816 11.87 -9.88 41.91
CA GLU A 816 11.08 -10.91 42.56
C GLU A 816 10.14 -10.31 43.63
N THR A 817 10.64 -9.40 44.46
CA THR A 817 9.84 -8.71 45.44
C THR A 817 8.72 -7.86 44.81
N ALA A 818 9.03 -7.12 43.75
CA ALA A 818 8.09 -6.27 43.06
C ALA A 818 7.00 -7.11 42.34
N LEU A 819 7.35 -8.23 41.73
CA LEU A 819 6.41 -9.15 41.10
C LEU A 819 5.47 -9.81 42.15
N ALA A 820 5.99 -10.25 43.28
CA ALA A 820 5.19 -10.82 44.37
C ALA A 820 4.16 -9.77 44.89
N ALA A 821 4.61 -8.54 45.11
CA ALA A 821 3.71 -7.43 45.51
C ALA A 821 2.62 -7.15 44.46
N PHE A 822 2.98 -7.12 43.19
CA PHE A 822 2.03 -6.87 42.07
C PHE A 822 0.97 -7.98 42.00
N TRP A 823 1.37 -9.25 42.02
CA TRP A 823 0.42 -10.35 41.88
C TRP A 823 -0.49 -10.51 43.11
N SER A 824 -0.01 -10.10 44.31
CA SER A 824 -0.80 -10.12 45.55
C SER A 824 -1.84 -8.98 45.63
N SER A 825 -1.69 -7.92 44.83
CA SER A 825 -2.68 -6.82 44.77
C SER A 825 -3.95 -7.30 44.07
N LYS A 826 -5.12 -6.85 44.56
CA LYS A 826 -6.39 -7.11 43.85
C LYS A 826 -6.40 -6.35 42.51
N PRO A 827 -7.04 -6.89 41.46
CA PRO A 827 -7.35 -6.11 40.24
C PRO A 827 -8.16 -4.87 40.62
N GLU A 828 -7.81 -3.74 40.00
CA GLU A 828 -8.59 -2.47 40.13
C GLU A 828 -9.85 -2.47 39.26
#